data_f826fed361911949c2ad3e4cd707f7b0
#
_entry.id   f826fed361911949c2ad3e4cd707f7b0
#
_cell.length_a   1.000
_cell.length_b   1.000
_cell.length_c   1.000
_cell.angle_alpha   90.00
_cell.angle_beta   90.00
_cell.angle_gamma   90.00
#
_symmetry.space_group_name_H-M   'P 1'
#
loop_
_entity.id
_entity.type
_entity.pdbx_description
1 polymer ?
#
loop_
_entity_poly.entity_id
_entity_poly.type
_entity_poly.pdbx_seq_one_letter_code
_entity_poly.pdbx_strand_id
1 'polypeptide(L)'
;MLTAGLALLSPLASAYYYFVYFANRTGPFTAVPVKFDLNPADPYGISNNKVTYLISNQGPGPLVPGDTFQAFISQIRAAAEVWNGVSTSGIRLAFGGTAAMPTADATPEIDIVFDDDLPPGLIALSRPTTVANPGALIGGGATFLPIVKSTMQLRKDFTNTAVPDFPMASYNDLFFITVVHEFGHTLGLQHTWTSSAMSTLVTSAATKSAPLGPDDIAGISMLYPANGYPAGTGSISGTVLLGGGGVNLASVVAIATNGVAISGLTNPDGTFRIDGIPPGQYYVYVHPLPNPQPGESQPGGIYLPLDGTPAQNPFPANQGFGSQFYGATTDWTQAPQVSVTAGNLSSGVNFNVTPRSGPAVYSMTTYGYLDNNTVPVGEPPLQSGTNTTVVFRASGILGSDNASVAPGLNVSVLGGPAQVLPGGPNYFQSGYLYMYVYAGPVSTRTPTALAVTVNGDLYVLPSAFTVVSSGPPAISSVSGTTDGQGNSVVNIVGTNLGPGTRVVFDGAPASSVQTNPDGSLTVAAPPGSGGYRAAVEALTPDSQTSSQTLTGGPPLFTYGGPMSPAISVNPGSVTPNTDSMIQITGYNTNFVDGQVVVGFGSSDITVKHVWVVSPGLMLLNVSVSPTAASGTTMITVASGLQQATLTSAFQIGGPVAGQTSLRTPIVNQATGLEGVPVGGTAVINTSGLPTSLSGWTLWISNQPTSFTIGNNGQINALVPGSALLGPTVVQLNSPNGNFVPPVVMQVDLPPPVVSAASEAVAGAAANGVFHVGDTVSLVVAGLLDQFGNLPAAASVVINIGGVNQTASSVTPSGGNSLVQFQIPAGVPSGVQPLTVRVQTRESAAFSITIQ
;
A
#
# COMPACT_ATOMS: atom_id res chain seq x y z
N MET A 1 44.58 -19.38 17.41
CA MET A 1 43.90 -18.14 17.82
C MET A 1 43.13 -17.61 16.60
N LEU A 2 41.88 -17.96 16.48
CA LEU A 2 40.99 -17.38 15.48
C LEU A 2 40.23 -16.22 16.17
N THR A 3 40.51 -15.01 15.79
CA THR A 3 39.75 -13.83 16.16
C THR A 3 38.51 -13.79 15.25
N ALA A 4 37.34 -14.18 15.78
CA ALA A 4 36.08 -13.91 15.19
C ALA A 4 35.80 -12.41 15.28
N GLY A 5 35.88 -11.73 14.12
CA GLY A 5 35.43 -10.35 14.02
C GLY A 5 33.92 -10.28 14.23
N LEU A 6 33.49 -9.72 15.37
CA LEU A 6 32.14 -9.26 15.58
C LEU A 6 31.90 -8.10 14.59
N ALA A 7 31.18 -8.36 13.52
CA ALA A 7 30.62 -7.29 12.72
C ALA A 7 29.56 -6.58 13.59
N LEU A 8 29.94 -5.45 14.14
CA LEU A 8 29.01 -4.50 14.72
C LEU A 8 28.05 -4.08 13.59
N LEU A 9 26.85 -4.62 13.61
CA LEU A 9 25.72 -4.10 12.86
C LEU A 9 25.53 -2.65 13.31
N SER A 10 26.05 -1.72 12.54
CA SER A 10 25.73 -0.31 12.71
C SER A 10 24.22 -0.16 12.63
N PRO A 11 23.58 0.56 13.57
CA PRO A 11 22.15 0.81 13.48
C PRO A 11 21.83 1.47 12.15
N LEU A 12 20.79 1.00 11.51
CA LEU A 12 20.30 1.45 10.22
C LEU A 12 20.01 2.95 10.29
N ALA A 13 20.86 3.77 9.71
CA ALA A 13 20.53 5.16 9.41
C ALA A 13 19.56 5.15 8.24
N SER A 14 18.45 5.87 8.33
CA SER A 14 17.34 5.80 7.38
C SER A 14 17.68 6.41 6.04
N ALA A 15 17.27 5.74 5.01
CA ALA A 15 17.41 6.10 3.60
C ALA A 15 16.13 6.65 3.05
N TYR A 16 15.65 7.69 3.32
CA TYR A 16 14.45 8.39 2.83
C TYR A 16 14.12 9.50 3.82
N TYR A 17 13.20 10.37 3.45
CA TYR A 17 12.75 11.42 4.35
C TYR A 17 11.58 10.89 5.17
N TYR A 18 11.89 10.49 6.43
CA TYR A 18 10.89 10.04 7.39
C TYR A 18 10.65 11.10 8.46
N PHE A 19 9.49 11.03 9.14
CA PHE A 19 9.37 11.66 10.44
C PHE A 19 10.27 10.91 11.41
N VAL A 20 11.24 11.59 12.01
CA VAL A 20 12.25 10.96 12.86
C VAL A 20 12.49 11.72 14.15
N TYR A 21 12.94 10.96 15.14
CA TYR A 21 13.49 11.47 16.39
C TYR A 21 14.94 11.01 16.54
N PHE A 22 15.73 11.80 17.28
CA PHE A 22 17.06 11.38 17.71
C PHE A 22 17.09 11.19 19.22
N ALA A 23 17.76 10.13 19.68
CA ALA A 23 17.88 9.84 21.11
C ALA A 23 18.67 10.92 21.87
N ASN A 24 19.66 11.52 21.22
CA ASN A 24 20.62 12.44 21.81
C ASN A 24 20.82 13.67 20.93
N ARG A 25 21.25 14.78 21.53
CA ARG A 25 21.67 15.99 20.81
C ARG A 25 23.14 16.03 20.43
N THR A 26 23.89 15.03 20.81
CA THR A 26 25.30 14.82 20.45
C THR A 26 25.47 13.48 19.78
N GLY A 27 26.32 13.44 18.74
CA GLY A 27 26.52 12.19 17.99
C GLY A 27 27.14 11.05 18.81
N PRO A 28 27.11 9.81 18.32
CA PRO A 28 26.58 9.44 16.99
C PRO A 28 25.07 9.53 16.92
N PHE A 29 24.55 10.03 15.78
CA PHE A 29 23.11 10.17 15.57
C PHE A 29 22.53 8.92 14.93
N THR A 30 21.49 8.39 15.54
CA THR A 30 20.66 7.31 14.97
C THR A 30 19.24 7.83 14.88
N ALA A 31 18.73 7.94 13.65
CA ALA A 31 17.37 8.34 13.41
C ALA A 31 16.41 7.21 13.82
N VAL A 32 15.41 7.54 14.64
CA VAL A 32 14.32 6.65 15.05
C VAL A 32 13.09 7.06 14.28
N PRO A 33 12.67 6.31 13.23
CA PRO A 33 11.55 6.68 12.39
C PRO A 33 10.21 6.52 13.12
N VAL A 34 9.24 7.33 12.71
CA VAL A 34 7.84 7.24 13.14
C VAL A 34 7.08 6.41 12.11
N LYS A 35 6.44 5.31 12.54
CA LYS A 35 5.71 4.41 11.64
C LYS A 35 4.64 3.61 12.39
N PHE A 36 3.68 3.03 11.68
CA PHE A 36 2.75 2.06 12.28
C PHE A 36 3.48 0.78 12.72
N ASP A 37 3.08 0.27 13.86
CA ASP A 37 3.60 -1.00 14.36
C ASP A 37 2.80 -2.16 13.76
N LEU A 38 3.47 -3.03 13.01
CA LEU A 38 2.85 -4.19 12.36
C LEU A 38 2.73 -5.43 13.29
N ASN A 39 3.22 -5.35 14.53
CA ASN A 39 3.11 -6.44 15.48
C ASN A 39 1.82 -6.31 16.31
N PRO A 40 0.78 -7.09 16.06
CA PRO A 40 -0.50 -6.97 16.76
C PRO A 40 -0.42 -7.33 18.26
N ALA A 41 0.71 -7.87 18.73
CA ALA A 41 0.93 -8.17 20.16
C ALA A 41 1.38 -6.93 20.95
N ASP A 42 1.84 -5.88 20.27
CA ASP A 42 2.29 -4.65 20.92
C ASP A 42 1.11 -3.69 21.20
N PRO A 43 1.23 -2.80 22.18
CA PRO A 43 0.13 -1.93 22.61
C PRO A 43 -0.46 -1.04 21.51
N TYR A 44 0.34 -0.71 20.49
CA TYR A 44 -0.05 0.13 19.37
C TYR A 44 0.03 -0.63 18.04
N GLY A 45 0.06 -1.96 18.09
CA GLY A 45 0.18 -2.82 16.94
C GLY A 45 -1.12 -2.91 16.13
N ILE A 46 -1.00 -2.94 14.81
CA ILE A 46 -2.13 -3.13 13.91
C ILE A 46 -2.25 -4.60 13.48
N SER A 47 -3.47 -5.06 13.30
CA SER A 47 -3.75 -6.44 12.89
C SER A 47 -3.64 -6.63 11.38
N ASN A 48 -3.12 -7.78 10.96
CA ASN A 48 -3.01 -8.17 9.56
C ASN A 48 -2.25 -7.16 8.68
N ASN A 49 -1.36 -6.36 9.26
CA ASN A 49 -0.62 -5.28 8.61
C ASN A 49 -1.54 -4.24 7.94
N LYS A 50 -2.79 -4.10 8.39
CA LYS A 50 -3.78 -3.18 7.83
C LYS A 50 -4.00 -2.03 8.78
N VAL A 51 -3.71 -0.81 8.34
CA VAL A 51 -4.15 0.42 9.01
C VAL A 51 -5.48 0.87 8.40
N THR A 52 -6.46 1.07 9.26
CA THR A 52 -7.78 1.53 8.85
C THR A 52 -7.76 3.04 8.61
N TYR A 53 -8.30 3.49 7.48
CA TYR A 53 -8.59 4.90 7.25
C TYR A 53 -10.10 5.14 7.26
N LEU A 54 -10.50 6.20 7.95
CA LEU A 54 -11.87 6.61 8.16
C LEU A 54 -12.10 7.98 7.51
N ILE A 55 -13.22 8.15 6.82
CA ILE A 55 -13.55 9.41 6.14
C ILE A 55 -14.65 10.11 6.93
N SER A 56 -14.48 11.41 7.19
CA SER A 56 -15.50 12.21 7.88
C SER A 56 -16.85 12.10 7.16
N ASN A 57 -17.90 11.75 7.90
CA ASN A 57 -19.26 11.68 7.39
C ASN A 57 -19.87 13.07 7.06
N GLN A 58 -19.21 14.15 7.47
CA GLN A 58 -19.58 15.51 7.07
C GLN A 58 -19.30 15.80 5.60
N GLY A 59 -18.29 15.11 5.03
CA GLY A 59 -17.88 15.28 3.64
C GLY A 59 -17.40 16.69 3.28
N PRO A 60 -16.99 16.87 2.01
CA PRO A 60 -16.69 18.18 1.46
C PRO A 60 -17.98 18.93 1.11
N GLY A 61 -17.90 20.25 1.01
CA GLY A 61 -18.99 21.12 0.54
C GLY A 61 -18.73 22.58 0.83
N PRO A 62 -19.07 23.48 -0.11
CA PRO A 62 -19.73 23.22 -1.39
C PRO A 62 -18.86 22.51 -2.43
N LEU A 63 -19.50 21.85 -3.41
CA LEU A 63 -18.87 21.12 -4.50
C LEU A 63 -19.09 21.80 -5.85
N VAL A 64 -18.22 21.53 -6.81
CA VAL A 64 -18.44 21.95 -8.18
C VAL A 64 -19.69 21.28 -8.77
N PRO A 65 -20.40 21.94 -9.72
CA PRO A 65 -21.63 21.39 -10.28
C PRO A 65 -21.42 19.99 -10.91
N GLY A 66 -22.25 19.05 -10.49
CA GLY A 66 -22.22 17.67 -10.97
C GLY A 66 -21.31 16.71 -10.20
N ASP A 67 -20.53 17.21 -9.27
CA ASP A 67 -19.68 16.39 -8.40
C ASP A 67 -20.46 15.91 -7.15
N THR A 68 -19.94 14.87 -6.51
CA THR A 68 -20.60 14.22 -5.37
C THR A 68 -19.59 13.77 -4.31
N PHE A 69 -20.04 13.70 -3.06
CA PHE A 69 -19.20 13.14 -1.99
C PHE A 69 -18.80 11.69 -2.28
N GLN A 70 -19.67 10.94 -2.94
CA GLN A 70 -19.39 9.57 -3.37
C GLN A 70 -18.20 9.51 -4.35
N ALA A 71 -18.07 10.47 -5.28
CA ALA A 71 -16.92 10.56 -6.17
C ALA A 71 -15.61 10.82 -5.39
N PHE A 72 -15.65 11.73 -4.40
CA PHE A 72 -14.51 11.95 -3.50
C PHE A 72 -14.10 10.68 -2.75
N ILE A 73 -15.05 9.94 -2.17
CA ILE A 73 -14.77 8.66 -1.50
C ILE A 73 -14.13 7.67 -2.47
N SER A 74 -14.60 7.61 -3.72
CA SER A 74 -14.03 6.73 -4.74
C SER A 74 -12.58 7.10 -5.07
N GLN A 75 -12.29 8.37 -5.28
CA GLN A 75 -10.92 8.85 -5.54
C GLN A 75 -9.98 8.60 -4.35
N ILE A 76 -10.45 8.83 -3.12
CA ILE A 76 -9.67 8.55 -1.90
C ILE A 76 -9.36 7.06 -1.79
N ARG A 77 -10.33 6.19 -2.05
CA ARG A 77 -10.10 4.74 -2.09
C ARG A 77 -9.09 4.34 -3.16
N ALA A 78 -9.23 4.90 -4.37
CA ALA A 78 -8.28 4.66 -5.45
C ALA A 78 -6.86 5.12 -5.10
N ALA A 79 -6.71 6.25 -4.41
CA ALA A 79 -5.42 6.74 -3.93
C ALA A 79 -4.79 5.83 -2.86
N ALA A 80 -5.60 5.26 -1.96
CA ALA A 80 -5.13 4.26 -0.99
C ALA A 80 -4.62 2.98 -1.68
N GLU A 81 -5.30 2.54 -2.74
CA GLU A 81 -4.89 1.36 -3.51
C GLU A 81 -3.56 1.55 -4.25
N VAL A 82 -3.13 2.77 -4.52
CA VAL A 82 -1.79 3.07 -5.06
C VAL A 82 -0.70 2.55 -4.10
N TRP A 83 -0.80 2.87 -2.80
CA TRP A 83 0.13 2.39 -1.78
C TRP A 83 -0.01 0.88 -1.53
N ASN A 84 -1.23 0.36 -1.55
CA ASN A 84 -1.49 -1.08 -1.47
C ASN A 84 -0.85 -1.87 -2.61
N GLY A 85 -0.68 -1.24 -3.78
CA GLY A 85 -0.02 -1.82 -4.95
C GLY A 85 1.50 -2.01 -4.82
N VAL A 86 2.15 -1.42 -3.80
CA VAL A 86 3.59 -1.59 -3.57
C VAL A 86 3.85 -2.97 -2.95
N SER A 87 4.19 -3.94 -3.78
CA SER A 87 4.37 -5.34 -3.36
C SER A 87 5.56 -5.56 -2.42
N THR A 88 6.52 -4.63 -2.40
CA THR A 88 7.70 -4.66 -1.54
C THR A 88 7.50 -4.04 -0.17
N SER A 89 6.32 -3.45 0.06
CA SER A 89 5.89 -2.94 1.36
C SER A 89 4.95 -3.91 2.06
N GLY A 90 5.10 -4.06 3.38
CA GLY A 90 4.25 -4.92 4.21
C GLY A 90 2.95 -4.26 4.68
N ILE A 91 2.89 -2.92 4.73
CA ILE A 91 1.70 -2.22 5.22
C ILE A 91 0.60 -2.16 4.15
N ARG A 92 -0.66 -2.15 4.58
CA ARG A 92 -1.84 -1.99 3.73
C ARG A 92 -2.80 -0.98 4.34
N LEU A 93 -3.45 -0.18 3.49
CA LEU A 93 -4.52 0.73 3.85
C LEU A 93 -5.87 0.02 3.69
N ALA A 94 -6.70 0.04 4.73
CA ALA A 94 -8.01 -0.59 4.73
C ALA A 94 -9.13 0.46 4.87
N PHE A 95 -10.12 0.40 3.99
CA PHE A 95 -11.27 1.29 4.05
C PHE A 95 -12.12 0.99 5.28
N GLY A 96 -12.19 1.93 6.21
CA GLY A 96 -12.98 1.85 7.43
C GLY A 96 -14.39 2.41 7.32
N GLY A 97 -14.75 2.96 6.16
CA GLY A 97 -16.03 3.63 5.95
C GLY A 97 -16.02 5.10 6.30
N THR A 98 -17.23 5.63 6.51
CA THR A 98 -17.40 6.99 7.01
C THR A 98 -17.66 6.98 8.52
N ALA A 99 -17.20 8.03 9.22
CA ALA A 99 -17.34 8.16 10.66
C ALA A 99 -17.57 9.61 11.08
N ALA A 100 -18.14 9.80 12.26
CA ALA A 100 -18.12 11.11 12.90
C ALA A 100 -16.71 11.39 13.43
N MET A 101 -16.17 12.58 13.16
CA MET A 101 -14.81 12.95 13.55
C MET A 101 -14.78 13.97 14.70
N PRO A 102 -13.76 13.92 15.56
CA PRO A 102 -12.70 12.91 15.62
C PRO A 102 -13.23 11.57 16.15
N THR A 103 -12.58 10.47 15.73
CA THR A 103 -12.86 9.15 16.31
C THR A 103 -12.19 8.98 17.67
N ALA A 104 -12.73 8.10 18.49
CA ALA A 104 -12.18 7.76 19.81
C ALA A 104 -11.71 6.29 19.90
N ASP A 105 -11.37 5.70 18.75
CA ASP A 105 -10.95 4.31 18.65
C ASP A 105 -9.61 4.05 19.36
N ALA A 106 -9.45 2.86 19.89
CA ALA A 106 -8.25 2.45 20.61
C ALA A 106 -7.15 1.92 19.65
N THR A 107 -7.56 1.41 18.49
CA THR A 107 -6.64 0.87 17.48
C THR A 107 -6.09 2.02 16.61
N PRO A 108 -4.78 2.02 16.31
CA PRO A 108 -4.17 3.03 15.44
C PRO A 108 -4.86 3.15 14.09
N GLU A 109 -5.05 4.40 13.63
CA GLU A 109 -5.87 4.69 12.44
C GLU A 109 -5.44 5.95 11.71
N ILE A 110 -6.10 6.21 10.57
CA ILE A 110 -5.98 7.44 9.79
C ILE A 110 -7.36 8.09 9.71
N ASP A 111 -7.50 9.30 10.25
CA ASP A 111 -8.71 10.12 10.11
C ASP A 111 -8.56 11.05 8.92
N ILE A 112 -9.51 10.99 7.97
CA ILE A 112 -9.60 11.92 6.84
C ILE A 112 -10.73 12.90 7.10
N VAL A 113 -10.38 14.16 7.27
CA VAL A 113 -11.32 15.24 7.59
C VAL A 113 -11.34 16.29 6.48
N PHE A 114 -12.50 16.96 6.32
CA PHE A 114 -12.66 18.08 5.42
C PHE A 114 -12.79 19.36 6.26
N ASP A 115 -11.83 20.27 6.11
CA ASP A 115 -11.72 21.48 6.92
C ASP A 115 -11.10 22.61 6.09
N ASP A 116 -11.51 23.85 6.35
CA ASP A 116 -10.97 25.03 5.70
C ASP A 116 -9.94 25.77 6.57
N ASP A 117 -9.69 25.31 7.80
CA ASP A 117 -8.64 25.82 8.70
C ASP A 117 -7.22 25.39 8.27
N LEU A 118 -7.00 25.27 6.96
CA LEU A 118 -5.70 25.03 6.38
C LEU A 118 -4.95 26.33 6.13
N PRO A 119 -3.62 26.35 6.25
CA PRO A 119 -2.81 27.49 5.83
C PRO A 119 -3.18 27.95 4.41
N PRO A 120 -3.14 29.28 4.14
CA PRO A 120 -3.42 29.79 2.81
C PRO A 120 -2.51 29.13 1.75
N GLY A 121 -3.10 28.68 0.65
CA GLY A 121 -2.39 28.06 -0.46
C GLY A 121 -2.23 26.54 -0.36
N LEU A 122 -2.47 25.91 0.79
CA LEU A 122 -2.46 24.45 0.91
C LEU A 122 -3.80 23.85 0.49
N ILE A 123 -3.75 22.76 -0.25
CA ILE A 123 -4.91 21.94 -0.62
C ILE A 123 -5.22 20.91 0.46
N ALA A 124 -4.17 20.38 1.07
CA ALA A 124 -4.24 19.36 2.11
C ALA A 124 -3.07 19.45 3.08
N LEU A 125 -3.17 18.76 4.19
CA LEU A 125 -2.11 18.62 5.19
C LEU A 125 -2.30 17.31 5.95
N SER A 126 -1.24 16.54 6.11
CA SER A 126 -1.27 15.34 6.94
C SER A 126 -0.22 15.33 8.02
N ARG A 127 -0.57 14.76 9.17
CA ARG A 127 0.32 14.66 10.30
C ARG A 127 0.14 13.34 11.04
N PRO A 128 1.19 12.51 11.15
CA PRO A 128 1.19 11.38 12.08
C PRO A 128 1.38 11.88 13.53
N THR A 129 0.70 11.25 14.45
CA THR A 129 0.84 11.44 15.89
C THR A 129 1.43 10.18 16.50
N THR A 130 2.51 10.32 17.23
CA THR A 130 3.15 9.25 17.98
C THR A 130 2.74 9.29 19.45
N VAL A 131 3.30 8.38 20.25
CA VAL A 131 3.03 8.28 21.68
C VAL A 131 3.37 9.56 22.44
N ALA A 132 2.69 9.81 23.55
CA ALA A 132 2.85 11.01 24.34
C ALA A 132 4.27 11.20 24.95
N ASN A 133 5.01 10.11 25.16
CA ASN A 133 6.37 10.14 25.71
C ASN A 133 7.33 9.35 24.82
N PRO A 134 7.73 9.90 23.65
CA PRO A 134 8.64 9.21 22.73
C PRO A 134 10.01 8.92 23.36
N GLY A 135 10.49 9.80 24.23
CA GLY A 135 11.81 9.64 24.88
C GLY A 135 11.91 8.39 25.77
N ALA A 136 10.82 7.96 26.37
CA ALA A 136 10.81 6.72 27.19
C ALA A 136 11.04 5.48 26.31
N LEU A 137 10.42 5.43 25.13
CA LEU A 137 10.62 4.33 24.17
C LEU A 137 12.03 4.36 23.58
N ILE A 138 12.51 5.52 23.16
CA ILE A 138 13.84 5.69 22.62
C ILE A 138 14.91 5.30 23.64
N GLY A 139 14.77 5.76 24.90
CA GLY A 139 15.64 5.39 26.01
C GLY A 139 15.58 3.90 26.37
N GLY A 140 14.47 3.23 26.06
CA GLY A 140 14.29 1.77 26.15
C GLY A 140 14.88 1.00 24.97
N GLY A 141 15.46 1.68 23.97
CA GLY A 141 16.07 1.04 22.80
C GLY A 141 15.11 0.77 21.65
N ALA A 142 13.98 1.48 21.57
CA ALA A 142 13.06 1.35 20.46
C ALA A 142 13.74 1.73 19.14
N THR A 143 13.56 0.91 18.13
CA THR A 143 14.09 1.12 16.78
C THR A 143 13.15 1.97 15.91
N PHE A 144 11.93 2.21 16.34
CA PHE A 144 10.95 3.12 15.76
C PHE A 144 9.98 3.63 16.83
N LEU A 145 9.24 4.68 16.53
CA LEU A 145 8.14 5.17 17.34
C LEU A 145 6.82 4.83 16.67
N PRO A 146 5.86 4.21 17.39
CA PRO A 146 4.59 3.83 16.80
C PRO A 146 3.73 5.07 16.50
N ILE A 147 3.14 5.11 15.31
CA ILE A 147 2.03 6.01 14.99
C ILE A 147 0.81 5.50 15.74
N VAL A 148 0.22 6.33 16.57
CA VAL A 148 -1.01 6.01 17.29
C VAL A 148 -2.24 6.54 16.56
N LYS A 149 -2.08 7.62 15.79
CA LYS A 149 -3.11 8.21 14.95
C LYS A 149 -2.47 9.08 13.88
N SER A 150 -3.03 9.06 12.68
CA SER A 150 -2.70 10.05 11.66
C SER A 150 -3.95 10.83 11.27
N THR A 151 -3.79 12.11 10.95
CA THR A 151 -4.88 12.92 10.44
C THR A 151 -4.50 13.45 9.07
N MET A 152 -5.37 13.21 8.09
CA MET A 152 -5.33 13.82 6.76
C MET A 152 -6.43 14.88 6.71
N GLN A 153 -6.04 16.14 6.58
CA GLN A 153 -6.93 17.27 6.48
C GLN A 153 -6.98 17.74 5.02
N LEU A 154 -8.15 17.67 4.41
CA LEU A 154 -8.42 18.11 3.05
C LEU A 154 -9.27 19.37 3.12
N ARG A 155 -9.14 20.29 2.14
CA ARG A 155 -10.05 21.43 2.08
C ARG A 155 -11.49 20.96 1.97
N LYS A 156 -12.39 21.75 2.59
CA LYS A 156 -13.82 21.48 2.60
C LYS A 156 -14.53 22.11 1.41
N ASP A 157 -14.27 23.38 1.14
CA ASP A 157 -14.88 24.13 0.04
C ASP A 157 -14.10 23.95 -1.27
N PHE A 158 -14.61 23.11 -2.16
CA PHE A 158 -14.01 22.85 -3.47
C PHE A 158 -14.40 23.85 -4.55
N THR A 159 -15.18 24.88 -4.22
CA THR A 159 -15.58 25.96 -5.14
C THR A 159 -14.84 27.28 -4.90
N ASN A 160 -13.99 27.34 -3.88
CA ASN A 160 -13.34 28.55 -3.42
C ASN A 160 -12.25 29.05 -4.38
N THR A 161 -12.59 29.97 -5.28
CA THR A 161 -11.67 30.56 -6.27
C THR A 161 -10.55 31.42 -5.67
N ALA A 162 -10.56 31.71 -4.36
CA ALA A 162 -9.46 32.40 -3.70
C ALA A 162 -8.27 31.48 -3.38
N VAL A 163 -8.44 30.16 -3.52
CA VAL A 163 -7.39 29.16 -3.33
C VAL A 163 -6.80 28.84 -4.70
N PRO A 164 -5.48 28.80 -4.86
CA PRO A 164 -4.84 28.34 -6.10
C PRO A 164 -5.36 26.98 -6.52
N ASP A 165 -5.45 26.75 -7.83
CA ASP A 165 -5.93 25.51 -8.45
C ASP A 165 -7.41 25.15 -8.20
N PHE A 166 -8.18 26.03 -7.54
CA PHE A 166 -9.63 25.91 -7.36
C PHE A 166 -10.41 26.83 -8.32
N PRO A 167 -11.64 26.48 -8.71
CA PRO A 167 -12.46 25.35 -8.27
C PRO A 167 -11.89 24.00 -8.76
N MET A 168 -12.03 22.96 -7.93
CA MET A 168 -11.47 21.65 -8.19
C MET A 168 -12.54 20.55 -8.08
N ALA A 169 -12.63 19.73 -9.09
CA ALA A 169 -13.51 18.56 -9.08
C ALA A 169 -12.77 17.32 -8.52
N SER A 170 -13.54 16.35 -8.00
CA SER A 170 -13.00 15.11 -7.46
C SER A 170 -12.17 14.30 -8.48
N TYR A 171 -12.54 14.35 -9.76
CA TYR A 171 -11.82 13.65 -10.83
C TYR A 171 -10.51 14.34 -11.25
N ASN A 172 -10.21 15.54 -10.75
CA ASN A 172 -9.00 16.26 -11.11
C ASN A 172 -7.76 15.47 -10.70
N ASP A 173 -6.78 15.37 -11.60
CA ASP A 173 -5.53 14.65 -11.34
C ASP A 173 -4.79 15.22 -10.13
N LEU A 174 -4.82 16.53 -9.95
CA LEU A 174 -4.19 17.18 -8.80
C LEU A 174 -4.84 16.74 -7.48
N PHE A 175 -6.18 16.62 -7.40
CA PHE A 175 -6.85 16.09 -6.21
C PHE A 175 -6.38 14.67 -5.90
N PHE A 176 -6.41 13.79 -6.92
CA PHE A 176 -6.00 12.41 -6.74
C PHE A 176 -4.55 12.28 -6.27
N ILE A 177 -3.61 12.97 -6.94
CA ILE A 177 -2.19 12.93 -6.58
C ILE A 177 -1.96 13.56 -5.20
N THR A 178 -2.69 14.63 -4.85
CA THR A 178 -2.65 15.19 -3.49
C THR A 178 -3.04 14.16 -2.44
N VAL A 179 -4.12 13.41 -2.65
CA VAL A 179 -4.53 12.36 -1.71
C VAL A 179 -3.50 11.22 -1.62
N VAL A 180 -2.87 10.84 -2.74
CA VAL A 180 -1.74 9.88 -2.74
C VAL A 180 -0.59 10.42 -1.90
N HIS A 181 -0.21 11.68 -2.08
CA HIS A 181 0.82 12.38 -1.31
C HIS A 181 0.51 12.37 0.19
N GLU A 182 -0.69 12.78 0.55
CA GLU A 182 -1.12 12.85 1.95
C GLU A 182 -1.13 11.48 2.64
N PHE A 183 -1.54 10.42 1.92
CA PHE A 183 -1.39 9.06 2.45
C PHE A 183 0.07 8.71 2.76
N GLY A 184 1.03 9.14 1.93
CA GLY A 184 2.45 8.96 2.22
C GLY A 184 2.85 9.57 3.57
N HIS A 185 2.40 10.80 3.85
CA HIS A 185 2.61 11.44 5.15
C HIS A 185 1.95 10.68 6.29
N THR A 186 0.71 10.23 6.12
CA THR A 186 0.03 9.45 7.17
C THR A 186 0.74 8.14 7.50
N LEU A 187 1.49 7.60 6.54
CA LEU A 187 2.31 6.38 6.70
C LEU A 187 3.71 6.63 7.27
N GLY A 188 4.13 7.88 7.46
CA GLY A 188 5.42 8.25 8.06
C GLY A 188 6.47 8.80 7.09
N LEU A 189 6.12 9.01 5.81
CA LEU A 189 7.01 9.63 4.82
C LEU A 189 6.95 11.15 4.89
N GLN A 190 8.04 11.83 4.56
CA GLN A 190 8.14 13.28 4.43
C GLN A 190 8.39 13.70 2.98
N HIS A 191 8.43 15.00 2.72
CA HIS A 191 8.71 15.55 1.40
C HIS A 191 10.08 15.14 0.86
N THR A 192 10.18 14.98 -0.45
CA THR A 192 11.43 14.74 -1.20
C THR A 192 11.56 15.73 -2.37
N TRP A 193 12.69 15.69 -3.08
CA TRP A 193 12.96 16.51 -4.28
C TRP A 193 13.37 15.65 -5.47
N THR A 194 12.84 14.46 -5.57
CA THR A 194 13.17 13.48 -6.61
C THR A 194 12.10 13.35 -7.69
N SER A 195 11.18 14.33 -7.82
CA SER A 195 10.01 14.23 -8.68
C SER A 195 9.20 12.95 -8.42
N SER A 196 8.88 12.73 -7.16
CA SER A 196 8.08 11.61 -6.66
C SER A 196 6.74 12.09 -6.14
N ALA A 197 5.84 11.18 -5.71
CA ALA A 197 4.57 11.56 -5.08
C ALA A 197 4.79 12.43 -3.84
N MET A 198 5.88 12.21 -3.11
CA MET A 198 6.22 12.99 -1.92
C MET A 198 6.95 14.31 -2.23
N SER A 199 6.95 14.79 -3.47
CA SER A 199 7.46 16.14 -3.79
C SER A 199 6.63 17.22 -3.12
N THR A 200 7.28 18.32 -2.73
CA THR A 200 6.61 19.50 -2.15
C THR A 200 5.57 20.13 -3.07
N LEU A 201 5.78 20.02 -4.38
CA LEU A 201 4.80 20.38 -5.37
C LEU A 201 4.25 19.08 -6.00
N VAL A 202 3.04 18.74 -5.64
CA VAL A 202 2.40 17.48 -6.00
C VAL A 202 2.36 17.26 -7.52
N THR A 203 2.17 18.34 -8.30
CA THR A 203 2.21 18.30 -9.77
C THR A 203 3.57 17.92 -10.36
N SER A 204 4.65 17.94 -9.59
CA SER A 204 5.97 17.49 -10.04
C SER A 204 6.22 16.00 -9.81
N ALA A 205 5.30 15.33 -9.15
CA ALA A 205 5.54 13.99 -8.65
C ALA A 205 5.34 12.92 -9.71
N ALA A 206 4.18 12.89 -10.31
CA ALA A 206 3.80 11.79 -11.16
C ALA A 206 2.44 12.05 -11.83
N THR A 207 2.03 11.14 -12.68
CA THR A 207 0.70 11.15 -13.28
C THR A 207 -0.24 10.22 -12.52
N LYS A 208 -1.55 10.39 -12.72
CA LYS A 208 -2.56 9.46 -12.19
C LYS A 208 -2.35 8.02 -12.67
N SER A 209 -1.73 7.84 -13.84
CA SER A 209 -1.39 6.52 -14.38
C SER A 209 -0.19 5.86 -13.69
N ALA A 210 0.79 6.64 -13.23
CA ALA A 210 1.97 6.18 -12.50
C ALA A 210 2.23 7.11 -11.30
N PRO A 211 1.44 6.99 -10.23
CA PRO A 211 1.44 7.96 -9.14
C PRO A 211 2.69 7.95 -8.27
N LEU A 212 3.38 6.81 -8.15
CA LEU A 212 4.57 6.69 -7.31
C LEU A 212 5.85 6.65 -8.14
N GLY A 213 6.83 7.42 -7.72
CA GLY A 213 8.19 7.36 -8.23
C GLY A 213 9.05 6.29 -7.54
N PRO A 214 10.27 6.05 -8.05
CA PRO A 214 11.21 5.09 -7.45
C PRO A 214 11.54 5.41 -5.99
N ASP A 215 11.63 6.68 -5.63
CA ASP A 215 11.92 7.13 -4.27
C ASP A 215 10.77 6.79 -3.30
N ASP A 216 9.52 7.03 -3.70
CA ASP A 216 8.35 6.66 -2.88
C ASP A 216 8.29 5.17 -2.58
N ILE A 217 8.54 4.35 -3.63
CA ILE A 217 8.57 2.90 -3.51
C ILE A 217 9.70 2.45 -2.59
N ALA A 218 10.89 3.04 -2.73
CA ALA A 218 12.01 2.75 -1.85
C ALA A 218 11.71 3.15 -0.40
N GLY A 219 11.17 4.35 -0.20
CA GLY A 219 10.81 4.87 1.11
C GLY A 219 9.84 3.97 1.86
N ILE A 220 8.68 3.68 1.27
CA ILE A 220 7.67 2.86 1.94
C ILE A 220 8.14 1.40 2.13
N SER A 221 8.95 0.87 1.19
CA SER A 221 9.47 -0.50 1.28
C SER A 221 10.58 -0.65 2.31
N MET A 222 11.35 0.39 2.56
CA MET A 222 12.35 0.41 3.64
C MET A 222 11.70 0.64 5.01
N LEU A 223 10.63 1.45 5.08
CA LEU A 223 9.91 1.71 6.31
C LEU A 223 9.09 0.50 6.78
N TYR A 224 8.48 -0.23 5.83
CA TYR A 224 7.66 -1.42 6.07
C TYR A 224 8.10 -2.57 5.15
N PRO A 225 9.29 -3.14 5.35
CA PRO A 225 9.87 -4.07 4.39
C PRO A 225 9.08 -5.38 4.27
N ALA A 226 8.89 -5.82 3.03
CA ALA A 226 8.32 -7.11 2.68
C ALA A 226 9.12 -7.77 1.54
N ASN A 227 8.87 -9.05 1.32
CA ASN A 227 9.41 -9.83 0.19
C ASN A 227 10.93 -9.70 -0.01
N GLY A 228 11.68 -9.52 1.09
CA GLY A 228 13.15 -9.44 1.03
C GLY A 228 13.70 -8.18 0.36
N TYR A 229 12.91 -7.12 0.24
CA TYR A 229 13.30 -5.88 -0.44
C TYR A 229 14.68 -5.33 -0.01
N PRO A 230 15.00 -5.21 1.29
CA PRO A 230 16.33 -4.71 1.70
C PRO A 230 17.50 -5.56 1.21
N ALA A 231 17.32 -6.88 1.09
CA ALA A 231 18.36 -7.79 0.60
C ALA A 231 18.53 -7.71 -0.93
N GLY A 232 17.48 -7.31 -1.65
CA GLY A 232 17.51 -7.12 -3.11
C GLY A 232 18.06 -5.76 -3.56
N THR A 233 18.26 -4.83 -2.63
CA THR A 233 18.76 -3.48 -2.88
C THR A 233 20.09 -3.25 -2.18
N GLY A 234 20.81 -2.19 -2.54
CA GLY A 234 22.03 -1.79 -1.87
C GLY A 234 21.93 -0.41 -1.22
N SER A 235 23.03 0.09 -0.68
CA SER A 235 23.09 1.34 0.04
C SER A 235 24.29 2.18 -0.36
N ILE A 236 24.17 3.50 -0.19
CA ILE A 236 25.27 4.47 -0.32
C ILE A 236 25.40 5.24 1.00
N SER A 237 26.62 5.49 1.47
CA SER A 237 26.85 6.30 2.68
C SER A 237 28.06 7.21 2.57
N GLY A 238 28.03 8.30 3.34
CA GLY A 238 29.10 9.27 3.38
C GLY A 238 28.82 10.39 4.38
N THR A 239 29.47 11.53 4.14
CA THR A 239 29.32 12.74 4.95
C THR A 239 29.21 13.99 4.07
N VAL A 240 28.46 14.96 4.55
CA VAL A 240 28.39 16.30 3.96
C VAL A 240 28.93 17.32 4.97
N LEU A 241 30.01 17.99 4.62
CA LEU A 241 30.70 18.96 5.49
C LEU A 241 30.75 20.35 4.84
N LEU A 242 30.49 21.38 5.65
CA LEU A 242 30.64 22.79 5.28
C LEU A 242 31.64 23.42 6.23
N GLY A 243 32.81 23.82 5.71
CA GLY A 243 33.88 24.39 6.54
C GLY A 243 34.35 23.44 7.65
N GLY A 244 34.24 22.13 7.47
CA GLY A 244 34.62 21.10 8.44
C GLY A 244 33.53 20.74 9.45
N GLY A 245 32.39 21.47 9.50
CA GLY A 245 31.22 21.13 10.29
C GLY A 245 30.23 20.28 9.51
N GLY A 246 29.51 19.36 10.17
CA GLY A 246 28.46 18.57 9.55
C GLY A 246 27.27 19.43 9.08
N VAL A 247 26.75 19.13 7.92
CA VAL A 247 25.53 19.78 7.39
C VAL A 247 24.31 18.94 7.76
N ASN A 248 23.42 19.49 8.58
CA ASN A 248 22.17 18.85 8.95
C ASN A 248 21.11 19.07 7.88
N LEU A 249 20.39 18.00 7.53
CA LEU A 249 19.29 18.01 6.56
C LEU A 249 19.72 18.46 5.14
N ALA A 250 20.96 18.20 4.74
CA ALA A 250 21.29 18.25 3.33
C ALA A 250 20.59 17.10 2.59
N SER A 251 19.98 17.39 1.46
CA SER A 251 19.42 16.36 0.60
C SER A 251 20.52 15.71 -0.22
N VAL A 252 20.68 14.39 -0.12
CA VAL A 252 21.61 13.60 -0.92
C VAL A 252 20.81 12.66 -1.81
N VAL A 253 21.06 12.70 -3.10
CA VAL A 253 20.31 11.95 -4.11
C VAL A 253 21.25 11.07 -4.94
N ALA A 254 20.94 9.80 -5.03
CA ALA A 254 21.53 8.87 -5.99
C ALA A 254 20.62 8.80 -7.22
N ILE A 255 21.13 9.21 -8.39
CA ILE A 255 20.38 9.27 -9.63
C ILE A 255 21.06 8.47 -10.74
N ALA A 256 20.28 7.62 -11.41
CA ALA A 256 20.72 6.86 -12.58
C ALA A 256 20.19 7.50 -13.87
N THR A 257 20.86 7.23 -14.98
CA THR A 257 20.48 7.76 -16.30
C THR A 257 19.17 7.22 -16.84
N ASN A 258 18.60 6.19 -16.22
CA ASN A 258 17.30 5.61 -16.55
C ASN A 258 16.13 6.23 -15.76
N GLY A 259 16.37 7.33 -15.03
CA GLY A 259 15.34 8.04 -14.25
C GLY A 259 15.12 7.54 -12.82
N VAL A 260 15.83 6.49 -12.38
CA VAL A 260 15.78 6.09 -10.96
C VAL A 260 16.53 7.12 -10.12
N ALA A 261 15.82 7.76 -9.20
CA ALA A 261 16.40 8.67 -8.22
C ALA A 261 15.92 8.27 -6.82
N ILE A 262 16.84 8.01 -5.91
CA ILE A 262 16.58 7.66 -4.52
C ILE A 262 17.33 8.64 -3.62
N SER A 263 16.67 9.15 -2.61
CA SER A 263 17.18 10.25 -1.80
C SER A 263 17.23 9.95 -0.31
N GLY A 264 17.99 10.75 0.43
CA GLY A 264 18.04 10.71 1.88
C GLY A 264 18.56 12.03 2.44
N LEU A 265 18.29 12.29 3.72
CA LEU A 265 18.77 13.47 4.45
C LEU A 265 20.00 13.15 5.30
N THR A 266 20.87 14.13 5.46
CA THR A 266 21.98 14.03 6.40
C THR A 266 21.53 14.23 7.84
N ASN A 267 22.20 13.54 8.75
CA ASN A 267 22.12 13.74 10.19
C ASN A 267 22.78 15.07 10.63
N PRO A 268 22.58 15.48 11.91
CA PRO A 268 23.19 16.71 12.42
C PRO A 268 24.72 16.79 12.33
N ASP A 269 25.42 15.66 12.30
CA ASP A 269 26.87 15.57 12.10
C ASP A 269 27.28 15.48 10.61
N GLY A 270 26.35 15.62 9.70
CA GLY A 270 26.55 15.53 8.26
C GLY A 270 26.64 14.10 7.71
N THR A 271 26.55 13.08 8.55
CA THR A 271 26.52 11.69 8.07
C THR A 271 25.22 11.38 7.33
N PHE A 272 25.29 10.56 6.31
CA PHE A 272 24.11 10.06 5.60
C PHE A 272 24.27 8.60 5.18
N ARG A 273 23.13 7.97 4.97
CA ARG A 273 23.03 6.69 4.31
C ARG A 273 21.75 6.66 3.48
N ILE A 274 21.83 6.26 2.23
CA ILE A 274 20.68 6.01 1.35
C ILE A 274 20.57 4.50 1.18
N ASP A 275 19.43 3.92 1.57
CA ASP A 275 19.13 2.50 1.43
C ASP A 275 18.07 2.28 0.32
N GLY A 276 17.73 1.05 0.01
CA GLY A 276 16.68 0.75 -0.95
C GLY A 276 17.05 1.07 -2.41
N ILE A 277 18.33 1.28 -2.71
CA ILE A 277 18.80 1.61 -4.05
C ILE A 277 18.89 0.33 -4.89
N PRO A 278 18.20 0.22 -6.03
CA PRO A 278 18.37 -0.91 -6.94
C PRO A 278 19.84 -1.06 -7.40
N PRO A 279 20.33 -2.27 -7.66
CA PRO A 279 21.68 -2.46 -8.20
C PRO A 279 21.89 -1.70 -9.51
N GLY A 280 23.01 -0.98 -9.63
CA GLY A 280 23.29 -0.16 -10.81
C GLY A 280 24.43 0.83 -10.61
N GLN A 281 24.56 1.76 -11.56
CA GLN A 281 25.51 2.86 -11.54
C GLN A 281 24.76 4.17 -11.31
N TYR A 282 25.23 4.97 -10.35
CA TYR A 282 24.55 6.19 -9.91
C TYR A 282 25.50 7.38 -9.87
N TYR A 283 25.04 8.50 -10.35
CA TYR A 283 25.59 9.79 -9.97
C TYR A 283 25.02 10.16 -8.60
N VAL A 284 25.83 10.69 -7.72
CA VAL A 284 25.36 11.15 -6.41
C VAL A 284 25.59 12.64 -6.31
N TYR A 285 24.56 13.38 -5.92
CA TYR A 285 24.67 14.82 -5.71
C TYR A 285 24.05 15.22 -4.37
N VAL A 286 24.49 16.36 -3.87
CA VAL A 286 23.97 16.98 -2.66
C VAL A 286 23.43 18.37 -2.98
N HIS A 287 22.29 18.71 -2.40
CA HIS A 287 21.72 20.05 -2.50
C HIS A 287 21.07 20.48 -1.17
N PRO A 288 20.99 21.80 -0.90
CA PRO A 288 20.24 22.33 0.23
C PRO A 288 18.73 22.14 -0.02
N LEU A 289 17.98 22.05 1.07
CA LEU A 289 16.52 22.13 1.00
C LEU A 289 16.10 23.51 0.45
N PRO A 290 15.08 23.58 -0.40
CA PRO A 290 14.58 24.87 -0.88
C PRO A 290 13.97 25.69 0.26
N ASN A 291 13.88 26.99 0.04
CA ASN A 291 13.20 27.90 0.97
C ASN A 291 11.74 27.48 1.18
N PRO A 292 11.17 27.76 2.36
CA PRO A 292 9.76 27.47 2.62
C PRO A 292 8.84 28.08 1.54
N GLN A 293 7.88 27.31 1.08
CA GLN A 293 6.81 27.82 0.21
C GLN A 293 5.75 28.57 1.04
N PRO A 294 4.86 29.36 0.42
CA PRO A 294 3.73 29.95 1.14
C PRO A 294 2.92 28.89 1.89
N GLY A 295 2.75 29.09 3.20
CA GLY A 295 2.09 28.12 4.08
C GLY A 295 3.02 27.18 4.83
N GLU A 296 4.27 27.05 4.41
CA GLU A 296 5.29 26.24 5.09
C GLU A 296 6.10 27.10 6.08
N SER A 297 6.49 26.52 7.21
CA SER A 297 7.30 27.19 8.23
C SER A 297 8.78 26.82 8.20
N GLN A 298 9.14 25.74 7.49
CA GLN A 298 10.49 25.18 7.48
C GLN A 298 11.00 24.98 6.05
N PRO A 299 12.31 25.01 5.82
CA PRO A 299 12.89 24.71 4.52
C PRO A 299 12.35 23.40 3.95
N GLY A 300 11.89 23.46 2.72
CA GLY A 300 11.33 22.33 1.99
C GLY A 300 10.08 21.72 2.60
N GLY A 301 9.33 22.42 3.45
CA GLY A 301 8.15 21.88 4.08
C GLY A 301 8.40 20.67 5.01
N ILE A 302 9.66 20.43 5.39
CA ILE A 302 10.03 19.27 6.20
C ILE A 302 9.74 19.55 7.67
N TYR A 303 9.06 18.63 8.34
CA TYR A 303 9.04 18.62 9.81
C TYR A 303 10.44 18.28 10.32
N LEU A 304 11.03 19.23 11.07
CA LEU A 304 12.37 19.04 11.60
C LEU A 304 12.42 17.85 12.56
N PRO A 305 13.48 17.03 12.50
CA PRO A 305 13.70 15.97 13.48
C PRO A 305 13.69 16.55 14.90
N LEU A 306 13.10 15.80 15.83
CA LEU A 306 12.97 16.19 17.23
C LEU A 306 13.91 15.37 18.10
N ASP A 307 14.30 15.90 19.28
CA ASP A 307 14.90 15.07 20.30
C ASP A 307 13.83 14.33 21.12
N GLY A 308 14.22 13.25 21.79
CA GLY A 308 13.32 12.47 22.64
C GLY A 308 13.01 13.10 24.00
N THR A 309 13.39 14.37 24.23
CA THR A 309 13.11 15.06 25.51
C THR A 309 11.62 15.46 25.61
N PRO A 310 11.09 15.70 26.81
CA PRO A 310 9.73 16.19 26.97
C PRO A 310 9.45 17.52 26.24
N ALA A 311 10.49 18.33 26.00
CA ALA A 311 10.39 19.59 25.26
C ALA A 311 10.36 19.38 23.73
N GLN A 312 10.76 18.20 23.25
CA GLN A 312 10.79 17.84 21.82
C GLN A 312 11.47 18.94 20.97
N ASN A 313 12.70 19.33 21.34
CA ASN A 313 13.40 20.42 20.65
C ASN A 313 13.82 20.01 19.24
N PRO A 314 13.56 20.85 18.22
CA PRO A 314 13.92 20.55 16.86
C PRO A 314 15.43 20.65 16.59
N PHE A 315 15.90 19.96 15.57
CA PHE A 315 17.23 20.08 15.00
C PHE A 315 17.17 20.99 13.76
N PRO A 316 17.75 22.19 13.79
CA PRO A 316 17.65 23.14 12.69
C PRO A 316 18.40 22.65 11.44
N ALA A 317 17.88 23.00 10.27
CA ALA A 317 18.49 22.71 8.99
C ALA A 317 19.63 23.67 8.65
N ASN A 318 20.70 23.16 8.02
CA ASN A 318 21.82 23.97 7.52
C ASN A 318 21.71 24.06 5.99
N GLN A 319 21.31 25.23 5.45
CA GLN A 319 20.98 25.36 4.02
C GLN A 319 21.89 26.32 3.23
N GLY A 320 22.91 26.87 3.86
CA GLY A 320 23.77 27.93 3.26
C GLY A 320 24.85 27.42 2.30
N PHE A 321 24.69 26.32 1.61
CA PHE A 321 25.70 25.74 0.72
C PHE A 321 25.23 25.59 -0.73
N GLY A 322 26.17 25.50 -1.66
CA GLY A 322 25.94 25.26 -3.08
C GLY A 322 25.84 23.77 -3.41
N SER A 323 24.97 23.42 -4.35
CA SER A 323 24.80 22.03 -4.81
C SER A 323 26.02 21.54 -5.60
N GLN A 324 26.36 20.27 -5.48
CA GLN A 324 27.41 19.64 -6.28
C GLN A 324 27.20 18.13 -6.43
N PHE A 325 27.76 17.57 -7.50
CA PHE A 325 27.93 16.13 -7.65
C PHE A 325 29.13 15.62 -6.81
N TYR A 326 29.07 14.31 -6.51
CA TYR A 326 30.24 13.61 -5.95
C TYR A 326 31.44 13.80 -6.86
N GLY A 327 32.62 14.07 -6.28
CA GLY A 327 33.79 14.50 -7.01
C GLY A 327 33.96 16.02 -7.09
N ALA A 328 33.19 16.78 -6.32
CA ALA A 328 33.28 18.26 -6.20
C ALA A 328 33.11 19.01 -7.53
N THR A 329 32.16 18.61 -8.34
CA THR A 329 31.87 19.21 -9.64
C THR A 329 30.37 19.59 -9.76
N THR A 330 30.09 20.61 -10.57
CA THR A 330 28.73 20.96 -11.01
C THR A 330 28.38 20.40 -12.39
N ASP A 331 29.34 19.78 -13.04
CA ASP A 331 29.19 19.10 -14.35
C ASP A 331 29.08 17.59 -14.12
N TRP A 332 27.87 17.04 -14.35
CA TRP A 332 27.61 15.63 -14.17
C TRP A 332 28.47 14.72 -15.06
N THR A 333 28.93 15.21 -16.22
CA THR A 333 29.81 14.43 -17.12
C THR A 333 31.21 14.20 -16.54
N GLN A 334 31.61 15.01 -15.56
CA GLN A 334 32.89 14.89 -14.83
C GLN A 334 32.71 14.17 -13.49
N ALA A 335 31.45 13.90 -13.09
CA ALA A 335 31.18 13.27 -11.79
C ALA A 335 31.46 11.76 -11.86
N PRO A 336 32.17 11.21 -10.86
CA PRO A 336 32.35 9.76 -10.78
C PRO A 336 31.02 9.08 -10.41
N GLN A 337 30.76 7.94 -11.05
CA GLN A 337 29.64 7.10 -10.70
C GLN A 337 29.94 6.21 -9.49
N VAL A 338 28.93 5.94 -8.69
CA VAL A 338 28.97 5.02 -7.56
C VAL A 338 28.25 3.72 -7.95
N SER A 339 28.94 2.60 -7.84
CA SER A 339 28.37 1.28 -8.10
C SER A 339 27.62 0.79 -6.88
N VAL A 340 26.37 0.37 -7.06
CA VAL A 340 25.49 -0.22 -6.03
C VAL A 340 25.24 -1.68 -6.38
N THR A 341 25.41 -2.57 -5.40
CA THR A 341 25.13 -3.99 -5.52
C THR A 341 24.20 -4.44 -4.39
N ALA A 342 23.34 -5.41 -4.67
CA ALA A 342 22.36 -5.91 -3.69
C ALA A 342 23.04 -6.39 -2.39
N GLY A 343 22.46 -6.03 -1.26
CA GLY A 343 22.93 -6.38 0.08
C GLY A 343 24.21 -5.69 0.52
N ASN A 344 24.80 -4.79 -0.28
CA ASN A 344 26.08 -4.15 0.03
C ASN A 344 25.96 -2.65 0.25
N LEU A 345 26.91 -2.10 1.02
CA LEU A 345 27.06 -0.68 1.30
C LEU A 345 28.24 -0.11 0.50
N SER A 346 27.97 0.84 -0.38
CA SER A 346 28.97 1.68 -1.03
C SER A 346 29.27 2.89 -0.13
N SER A 347 30.34 2.84 0.64
CA SER A 347 30.70 3.84 1.63
C SER A 347 31.75 4.85 1.12
N GLY A 348 31.92 5.97 1.84
CA GLY A 348 32.93 6.97 1.56
C GLY A 348 32.55 7.98 0.48
N VAL A 349 31.26 8.11 0.15
CA VAL A 349 30.76 9.13 -0.77
C VAL A 349 30.64 10.47 -0.03
N ASN A 350 31.77 11.15 0.13
CA ASN A 350 31.91 12.35 0.97
C ASN A 350 31.84 13.63 0.14
N PHE A 351 31.18 14.64 0.71
CA PHE A 351 31.05 15.97 0.12
C PHE A 351 31.68 17.03 1.05
N ASN A 352 32.57 17.86 0.50
CA ASN A 352 33.00 19.10 1.11
C ASN A 352 32.36 20.24 0.33
N VAL A 353 31.20 20.70 0.83
CA VAL A 353 30.45 21.74 0.15
C VAL A 353 31.00 23.14 0.50
N THR A 354 30.73 24.09 -0.38
CA THR A 354 31.13 25.50 -0.19
C THR A 354 29.91 26.37 0.11
N PRO A 355 30.08 27.50 0.80
CA PRO A 355 28.98 28.44 0.96
C PRO A 355 28.43 28.86 -0.38
N ARG A 356 27.08 28.93 -0.46
CA ARG A 356 26.40 29.41 -1.67
C ARG A 356 26.67 30.90 -1.84
N SER A 357 27.05 31.32 -3.05
CA SER A 357 27.28 32.69 -3.42
C SER A 357 26.48 33.02 -4.69
N GLY A 358 25.72 34.10 -4.67
CA GLY A 358 25.03 34.60 -5.83
C GLY A 358 23.63 34.08 -6.04
N PRO A 359 23.03 34.39 -7.21
CA PRO A 359 21.71 33.94 -7.57
C PRO A 359 21.66 32.42 -7.69
N ALA A 360 20.60 31.81 -7.16
CA ALA A 360 20.48 30.39 -7.02
C ALA A 360 19.13 29.90 -7.53
N VAL A 361 19.08 28.68 -8.05
CA VAL A 361 17.80 27.96 -8.22
C VAL A 361 17.49 27.30 -6.90
N TYR A 362 16.47 27.79 -6.20
CA TYR A 362 16.06 27.21 -4.93
C TYR A 362 15.14 25.99 -5.10
N SER A 363 14.27 26.05 -6.12
CA SER A 363 13.43 24.92 -6.50
C SER A 363 13.04 25.02 -7.97
N MET A 364 12.85 23.88 -8.59
CA MET A 364 12.32 23.79 -9.94
C MET A 364 11.37 22.58 -10.00
N THR A 365 10.27 22.75 -10.70
CA THR A 365 9.34 21.68 -11.03
C THR A 365 8.84 21.85 -12.43
N THR A 366 8.51 20.76 -13.10
CA THR A 366 7.90 20.82 -14.41
C THR A 366 6.47 21.33 -14.28
N TYR A 367 6.12 22.32 -15.08
CA TYR A 367 4.78 22.91 -15.09
C TYR A 367 3.93 22.35 -16.22
N GLY A 368 4.53 22.06 -17.39
CA GLY A 368 3.83 21.58 -18.57
C GLY A 368 4.62 21.79 -19.85
N TYR A 369 3.93 21.76 -20.96
CA TYR A 369 4.48 22.07 -22.27
C TYR A 369 3.58 23.03 -23.05
N LEU A 370 4.19 23.80 -23.95
CA LEU A 370 3.49 24.75 -24.81
C LEU A 370 3.14 24.08 -26.15
N ASP A 371 1.95 23.50 -26.19
CA ASP A 371 1.25 23.20 -27.43
C ASP A 371 -0.23 23.54 -27.26
N ASN A 372 -0.56 24.81 -27.23
CA ASN A 372 -1.89 25.39 -27.13
C ASN A 372 -2.68 25.18 -25.82
N ASN A 373 -2.32 24.22 -24.97
CA ASN A 373 -2.95 23.98 -23.66
C ASN A 373 -1.90 23.58 -22.65
N THR A 374 -1.43 24.53 -21.87
CA THR A 374 -0.51 24.24 -20.78
C THR A 374 -1.30 23.61 -19.63
N VAL A 375 -1.25 22.30 -19.52
CA VAL A 375 -1.81 21.58 -18.39
C VAL A 375 -0.67 21.28 -17.42
N PRO A 376 -0.78 21.65 -16.15
CA PRO A 376 0.19 21.24 -15.14
C PRO A 376 0.20 19.72 -15.05
N VAL A 377 1.36 19.11 -15.31
CA VAL A 377 1.57 17.68 -15.18
C VAL A 377 2.92 17.46 -14.50
N GLY A 378 2.99 16.51 -13.59
CA GLY A 378 4.20 16.30 -12.81
C GLY A 378 5.39 15.85 -13.63
N GLU A 379 5.15 15.01 -14.62
CA GLU A 379 6.16 14.48 -15.54
C GLU A 379 5.58 14.47 -16.96
N PRO A 380 5.69 15.59 -17.69
CA PRO A 380 5.07 15.70 -18.99
C PRO A 380 5.64 14.68 -19.98
N PRO A 381 4.78 13.93 -20.67
CA PRO A 381 5.21 13.03 -21.73
C PRO A 381 5.55 13.84 -22.99
N LEU A 382 6.73 13.60 -23.53
CA LEU A 382 7.14 14.13 -24.83
C LEU A 382 7.12 13.03 -25.86
N GLN A 383 6.32 13.20 -26.91
CA GLN A 383 6.26 12.20 -27.98
C GLN A 383 7.58 12.14 -28.75
N SER A 384 8.10 10.93 -28.89
CA SER A 384 9.31 10.63 -29.66
C SER A 384 9.27 11.21 -31.08
N GLY A 385 10.37 11.79 -31.52
CA GLY A 385 10.52 12.40 -32.82
C GLY A 385 9.94 13.83 -32.92
N THR A 386 9.46 14.43 -31.84
CA THR A 386 8.89 15.77 -31.80
C THR A 386 9.79 16.78 -31.11
N ASN A 387 9.58 18.05 -31.49
CA ASN A 387 10.15 19.20 -30.78
C ASN A 387 9.02 19.89 -30.01
N THR A 388 9.26 20.25 -28.77
CA THR A 388 8.31 21.01 -27.98
C THR A 388 9.00 21.94 -26.99
N THR A 389 8.29 22.93 -26.48
CA THR A 389 8.78 23.77 -25.40
C THR A 389 8.25 23.26 -24.07
N VAL A 390 9.13 22.73 -23.24
CA VAL A 390 8.81 22.34 -21.86
C VAL A 390 8.92 23.56 -20.96
N VAL A 391 7.94 23.72 -20.09
CA VAL A 391 7.85 24.84 -19.16
C VAL A 391 8.09 24.33 -17.75
N PHE A 392 9.03 24.96 -17.06
CA PHE A 392 9.35 24.68 -15.67
C PHE A 392 9.02 25.90 -14.81
N ARG A 393 8.35 25.67 -13.69
CA ARG A 393 8.23 26.67 -12.64
C ARG A 393 9.49 26.60 -11.81
N ALA A 394 10.16 27.75 -11.62
CA ALA A 394 11.40 27.81 -10.86
C ALA A 394 11.35 29.00 -9.89
N SER A 395 11.97 28.83 -8.72
CA SER A 395 12.10 29.90 -7.73
C SER A 395 13.58 30.19 -7.44
N GLY A 396 13.87 31.44 -7.03
CA GLY A 396 15.22 31.86 -6.67
C GLY A 396 16.15 32.21 -7.84
N ILE A 397 15.76 31.99 -9.09
CA ILE A 397 16.50 32.51 -10.25
C ILE A 397 16.28 34.02 -10.30
N LEU A 398 17.35 34.76 -10.01
CA LEU A 398 17.32 36.21 -10.13
C LEU A 398 17.40 36.58 -11.59
N GLY A 399 16.27 36.86 -12.18
CA GLY A 399 16.14 37.60 -13.41
C GLY A 399 15.03 38.62 -13.21
N SER A 400 15.28 39.87 -13.56
CA SER A 400 14.20 40.83 -13.71
C SER A 400 13.15 40.26 -14.65
N ASP A 401 11.89 40.58 -14.45
CA ASP A 401 10.68 40.12 -15.14
C ASP A 401 10.66 40.26 -16.66
N ASN A 402 11.77 40.34 -17.33
CA ASN A 402 11.88 40.58 -18.76
C ASN A 402 12.80 39.60 -19.47
N ALA A 403 12.18 38.91 -20.40
CA ALA A 403 12.65 38.01 -21.40
C ALA A 403 14.12 38.22 -21.86
N SER A 404 15.07 37.70 -21.15
CA SER A 404 16.40 37.42 -21.66
C SER A 404 16.91 36.15 -20.98
N VAL A 405 17.64 35.35 -21.76
CA VAL A 405 18.41 34.21 -21.23
C VAL A 405 19.12 34.69 -19.95
N ALA A 406 18.84 34.04 -18.83
CA ALA A 406 19.56 34.38 -17.60
C ALA A 406 21.06 34.25 -17.88
N PRO A 407 21.89 35.28 -17.67
CA PRO A 407 23.31 35.19 -17.92
C PRO A 407 23.89 33.99 -17.15
N GLY A 408 24.65 33.14 -17.83
CA GLY A 408 25.23 31.94 -17.23
C GLY A 408 24.27 30.77 -17.01
N LEU A 409 23.07 30.78 -17.58
CA LEU A 409 22.19 29.62 -17.63
C LEU A 409 22.78 28.56 -18.58
N ASN A 410 23.04 27.38 -18.05
CA ASN A 410 23.36 26.19 -18.82
C ASN A 410 22.42 25.06 -18.39
N VAL A 411 21.86 24.36 -19.36
CA VAL A 411 20.98 23.21 -19.10
C VAL A 411 21.50 22.01 -19.86
N SER A 412 21.67 20.91 -19.16
CA SER A 412 22.08 19.65 -19.75
C SER A 412 21.11 18.52 -19.36
N VAL A 413 20.89 17.59 -20.27
CA VAL A 413 20.12 16.38 -20.04
C VAL A 413 21.04 15.35 -19.41
N LEU A 414 20.65 14.81 -18.29
CA LEU A 414 21.40 13.80 -17.55
C LEU A 414 20.98 12.41 -18.03
N GLY A 415 21.52 12.02 -19.19
CA GLY A 415 21.15 10.77 -19.87
C GLY A 415 19.84 10.86 -20.65
N GLY A 416 19.46 9.76 -21.28
CA GLY A 416 18.21 9.68 -22.05
C GLY A 416 18.31 10.19 -23.49
N PRO A 417 17.21 10.07 -24.25
CA PRO A 417 17.15 10.35 -25.67
C PRO A 417 16.85 11.81 -26.02
N ALA A 418 16.60 12.65 -25.02
CA ALA A 418 16.23 14.04 -25.25
C ALA A 418 17.44 14.96 -25.43
N GLN A 419 17.24 16.07 -26.12
CA GLN A 419 18.26 17.10 -26.33
C GLN A 419 17.63 18.49 -26.17
N VAL A 420 18.32 19.36 -25.43
CA VAL A 420 17.98 20.79 -25.42
C VAL A 420 18.51 21.40 -26.68
N LEU A 421 17.63 22.02 -27.50
CA LEU A 421 17.98 22.55 -28.78
C LEU A 421 18.48 24.00 -28.65
N PRO A 422 19.67 24.34 -29.19
CA PRO A 422 20.12 25.73 -29.29
C PRO A 422 19.28 26.47 -30.32
N GLY A 423 18.88 27.70 -30.00
CA GLY A 423 18.15 28.57 -30.91
C GLY A 423 16.62 28.52 -30.80
N GLY A 424 16.09 27.70 -29.86
CA GLY A 424 14.69 27.78 -29.46
C GLY A 424 14.49 28.80 -28.32
N PRO A 425 13.25 28.95 -27.83
CA PRO A 425 12.96 29.82 -26.68
C PRO A 425 13.49 29.17 -25.40
N ASN A 426 14.80 29.28 -25.18
CA ASN A 426 15.40 28.94 -23.89
C ASN A 426 15.53 30.25 -23.12
N TYR A 427 14.50 30.57 -22.33
CA TYR A 427 14.46 31.84 -21.60
C TYR A 427 13.75 31.68 -20.29
N PHE A 428 14.01 32.61 -19.37
CA PHE A 428 13.38 32.71 -18.07
C PHE A 428 12.46 33.93 -18.04
N GLN A 429 11.18 33.76 -17.65
CA GLN A 429 10.23 34.83 -17.55
C GLN A 429 9.26 34.58 -16.39
N SER A 430 9.12 35.57 -15.51
CA SER A 430 8.10 35.58 -14.45
C SER A 430 8.06 34.30 -13.61
N GLY A 431 9.22 33.74 -13.26
CA GLY A 431 9.31 32.50 -12.47
C GLY A 431 9.21 31.20 -13.28
N TYR A 432 9.16 31.28 -14.61
CA TYR A 432 9.12 30.14 -15.49
C TYR A 432 10.35 30.07 -16.40
N LEU A 433 10.92 28.84 -16.48
CA LEU A 433 11.96 28.50 -17.43
C LEU A 433 11.32 27.80 -18.63
N TYR A 434 11.50 28.34 -19.80
CA TYR A 434 11.06 27.77 -21.08
C TYR A 434 12.24 27.10 -21.74
N MET A 435 12.10 25.84 -22.14
CA MET A 435 13.15 25.08 -22.78
C MET A 435 12.63 24.36 -24.02
N TYR A 436 13.30 24.61 -25.15
CA TYR A 436 13.00 23.92 -26.41
C TYR A 436 13.78 22.61 -26.47
N VAL A 437 13.03 21.50 -26.52
CA VAL A 437 13.56 20.15 -26.40
C VAL A 437 13.17 19.32 -27.61
N TYR A 438 14.12 18.56 -28.14
CA TYR A 438 13.86 17.47 -29.07
C TYR A 438 13.77 16.17 -28.26
N ALA A 439 12.66 15.45 -28.41
CA ALA A 439 12.47 14.10 -27.86
C ALA A 439 12.97 13.07 -28.88
N GLY A 440 14.11 12.46 -28.63
CA GLY A 440 14.68 11.43 -29.50
C GLY A 440 13.84 10.15 -29.55
N PRO A 441 14.19 9.20 -30.45
CA PRO A 441 13.42 7.97 -30.62
C PRO A 441 13.53 7.06 -29.40
N VAL A 442 12.37 6.54 -28.95
CA VAL A 442 12.26 5.53 -27.88
C VAL A 442 11.29 4.43 -28.28
N SER A 443 11.52 3.23 -27.77
CA SER A 443 10.58 2.10 -27.87
C SER A 443 9.76 1.89 -26.57
N THR A 444 10.24 2.45 -25.46
CA THR A 444 9.63 2.36 -24.13
C THR A 444 9.68 3.73 -23.46
N ARG A 445 8.79 3.95 -22.51
CA ARG A 445 8.83 5.13 -21.65
C ARG A 445 10.22 5.34 -21.07
N THR A 446 10.78 6.53 -21.23
CA THR A 446 12.11 6.86 -20.75
C THR A 446 12.08 8.18 -19.97
N PRO A 447 12.14 8.16 -18.64
CA PRO A 447 12.27 9.34 -17.81
C PRO A 447 13.58 10.08 -18.10
N THR A 448 13.55 11.40 -18.01
CA THR A 448 14.68 12.26 -18.33
C THR A 448 14.94 13.25 -17.21
N ALA A 449 16.17 13.30 -16.71
CA ALA A 449 16.60 14.25 -15.71
C ALA A 449 17.36 15.43 -16.34
N LEU A 450 17.29 16.59 -15.68
CA LEU A 450 17.99 17.80 -16.08
C LEU A 450 18.97 18.24 -15.01
N ALA A 451 20.15 18.68 -15.43
CA ALA A 451 21.07 19.47 -14.63
C ALA A 451 21.06 20.91 -15.15
N VAL A 452 20.69 21.84 -14.30
CA VAL A 452 20.57 23.26 -14.60
C VAL A 452 21.61 24.01 -13.76
N THR A 453 22.50 24.77 -14.41
CA THR A 453 23.41 25.65 -13.69
C THR A 453 23.13 27.11 -14.04
N VAL A 454 23.16 27.96 -13.03
CA VAL A 454 23.04 29.41 -13.16
C VAL A 454 24.21 30.03 -12.44
N ASN A 455 25.14 30.69 -13.18
CA ASN A 455 26.34 31.29 -12.62
C ASN A 455 27.16 30.33 -11.74
N GLY A 456 27.17 29.04 -12.09
CA GLY A 456 27.89 27.99 -11.36
C GLY A 456 27.12 27.36 -10.21
N ASP A 457 25.94 27.84 -9.84
CA ASP A 457 25.06 27.16 -8.89
C ASP A 457 24.26 26.08 -9.63
N LEU A 458 24.26 24.87 -9.10
CA LEU A 458 23.64 23.68 -9.70
C LEU A 458 22.27 23.38 -9.10
N TYR A 459 21.31 23.07 -9.95
CA TYR A 459 20.07 22.39 -9.58
C TYR A 459 19.88 21.14 -10.45
N VAL A 460 19.57 20.01 -9.85
CA VAL A 460 19.21 18.77 -10.56
C VAL A 460 17.72 18.52 -10.39
N LEU A 461 17.03 18.34 -11.52
CA LEU A 461 15.61 17.96 -11.53
C LEU A 461 15.50 16.53 -12.05
N PRO A 462 15.33 15.54 -11.17
CA PRO A 462 15.06 14.17 -11.59
C PRO A 462 13.70 14.06 -12.24
N SER A 463 13.56 13.18 -13.24
CA SER A 463 12.30 12.96 -13.98
C SER A 463 11.60 14.26 -14.40
N ALA A 464 12.36 15.15 -15.00
CA ALA A 464 11.88 16.45 -15.46
C ALA A 464 10.75 16.32 -16.51
N PHE A 465 10.85 15.28 -17.34
CA PHE A 465 9.84 14.85 -18.31
C PHE A 465 10.13 13.42 -18.75
N THR A 466 9.15 12.80 -19.40
CA THR A 466 9.30 11.44 -19.94
C THR A 466 9.18 11.46 -21.45
N VAL A 467 10.09 10.77 -22.16
CA VAL A 467 9.95 10.52 -23.59
C VAL A 467 9.14 9.24 -23.81
N VAL A 468 8.10 9.32 -24.62
CA VAL A 468 7.15 8.22 -24.90
C VAL A 468 7.03 7.97 -26.38
N SER A 469 6.63 6.75 -26.77
CA SER A 469 6.52 6.38 -28.19
C SER A 469 5.27 6.92 -28.87
N SER A 470 4.22 7.22 -28.13
CA SER A 470 2.92 7.71 -28.65
C SER A 470 2.47 8.95 -27.89
N GLY A 471 1.56 9.71 -28.49
CA GLY A 471 0.91 10.82 -27.78
C GLY A 471 -0.07 10.35 -26.72
N PRO A 472 -0.57 11.25 -25.85
CA PRO A 472 -1.49 10.90 -24.79
C PRO A 472 -2.80 10.32 -25.32
N PRO A 473 -3.47 9.45 -24.54
CA PRO A 473 -4.79 8.94 -24.91
C PRO A 473 -5.80 10.08 -24.89
N ALA A 474 -6.76 10.02 -25.82
CA ALA A 474 -7.88 10.96 -25.82
C ALA A 474 -9.18 10.17 -26.03
N ILE A 475 -10.18 10.47 -25.23
CA ILE A 475 -11.53 9.88 -25.33
C ILE A 475 -12.43 10.84 -26.11
N SER A 476 -12.96 10.40 -27.22
CA SER A 476 -13.88 11.20 -28.04
C SER A 476 -15.35 10.92 -27.75
N SER A 477 -15.69 9.69 -27.34
CA SER A 477 -17.05 9.35 -26.92
C SER A 477 -17.09 8.18 -25.95
N VAL A 478 -18.09 8.19 -25.08
CA VAL A 478 -18.43 7.13 -24.13
C VAL A 478 -19.90 6.79 -24.32
N SER A 479 -20.20 5.53 -24.56
CA SER A 479 -21.57 5.04 -24.69
C SER A 479 -21.68 3.65 -24.08
N GLY A 480 -22.85 3.28 -23.58
CA GLY A 480 -23.00 1.96 -22.97
C GLY A 480 -24.42 1.70 -22.48
N THR A 481 -24.61 0.50 -21.98
CA THR A 481 -25.89 0.04 -21.42
C THR A 481 -25.66 -0.59 -20.04
N THR A 482 -26.65 -0.42 -19.17
CA THR A 482 -26.70 -1.09 -17.87
C THR A 482 -27.85 -2.09 -17.90
N ASP A 483 -27.60 -3.32 -17.47
CA ASP A 483 -28.63 -4.35 -17.34
C ASP A 483 -29.52 -4.15 -16.09
N GLY A 484 -30.54 -4.99 -15.94
CA GLY A 484 -31.44 -4.93 -14.79
C GLY A 484 -30.82 -5.28 -13.44
N GLN A 485 -29.58 -5.81 -13.44
CA GLN A 485 -28.80 -6.15 -12.25
C GLN A 485 -27.77 -5.06 -11.91
N GLY A 486 -27.62 -4.03 -12.76
CA GLY A 486 -26.68 -2.93 -12.57
C GLY A 486 -25.30 -3.15 -13.17
N ASN A 487 -25.08 -4.22 -13.96
CA ASN A 487 -23.84 -4.40 -14.70
C ASN A 487 -23.84 -3.51 -15.94
N SER A 488 -22.74 -2.81 -16.18
CA SER A 488 -22.62 -1.86 -17.28
C SER A 488 -21.51 -2.27 -18.23
N VAL A 489 -21.86 -2.36 -19.53
CA VAL A 489 -20.89 -2.54 -20.61
C VAL A 489 -20.79 -1.22 -21.36
N VAL A 490 -19.59 -0.68 -21.43
CA VAL A 490 -19.30 0.65 -21.96
C VAL A 490 -18.37 0.53 -23.13
N ASN A 491 -18.70 1.20 -24.24
CA ASN A 491 -17.83 1.36 -25.39
C ASN A 491 -17.19 2.75 -25.36
N ILE A 492 -15.87 2.78 -25.47
CA ILE A 492 -15.06 4.00 -25.46
C ILE A 492 -14.34 4.13 -26.78
N VAL A 493 -14.59 5.23 -27.49
CA VAL A 493 -13.93 5.57 -28.73
C VAL A 493 -12.97 6.71 -28.48
N GLY A 494 -11.78 6.61 -29.07
CA GLY A 494 -10.74 7.63 -28.88
C GLY A 494 -9.49 7.35 -29.71
N THR A 495 -8.41 8.04 -29.36
CA THR A 495 -7.09 7.86 -29.97
C THR A 495 -6.08 7.45 -28.93
N ASN A 496 -5.04 6.72 -29.34
CA ASN A 496 -3.98 6.21 -28.47
C ASN A 496 -4.48 5.30 -27.32
N LEU A 497 -5.61 4.63 -27.52
CA LEU A 497 -6.20 3.67 -26.60
C LEU A 497 -5.68 2.27 -26.95
N GLY A 498 -4.40 2.01 -26.61
CA GLY A 498 -3.73 0.75 -26.96
C GLY A 498 -3.95 -0.37 -25.94
N PRO A 499 -3.38 -1.57 -26.19
CA PRO A 499 -3.38 -2.67 -25.25
C PRO A 499 -2.74 -2.26 -23.90
N GLY A 500 -3.33 -2.74 -22.80
CA GLY A 500 -2.89 -2.39 -21.44
C GLY A 500 -3.42 -1.06 -20.93
N THR A 501 -4.21 -0.33 -21.71
CA THR A 501 -4.96 0.84 -21.20
C THR A 501 -5.89 0.41 -20.09
N ARG A 502 -5.78 1.07 -18.95
CA ARG A 502 -6.74 0.95 -17.83
C ARG A 502 -7.81 2.03 -17.98
N VAL A 503 -9.02 1.73 -17.60
CA VAL A 503 -10.11 2.70 -17.60
C VAL A 503 -10.64 2.83 -16.18
N VAL A 504 -10.82 4.05 -15.72
CA VAL A 504 -11.39 4.36 -14.42
C VAL A 504 -12.65 5.22 -14.57
N PHE A 505 -13.57 5.02 -13.62
CA PHE A 505 -14.81 5.76 -13.49
C PHE A 505 -14.78 6.44 -12.12
N ASP A 506 -14.63 7.75 -12.07
CA ASP A 506 -14.33 8.49 -10.82
C ASP A 506 -13.29 7.79 -9.93
N GLY A 507 -12.18 7.34 -10.52
CA GLY A 507 -11.12 6.62 -9.83
C GLY A 507 -11.37 5.12 -9.64
N ALA A 508 -12.62 4.63 -9.66
CA ALA A 508 -12.90 3.20 -9.56
C ALA A 508 -12.52 2.46 -10.86
N PRO A 509 -11.67 1.42 -10.79
CA PRO A 509 -11.22 0.72 -11.98
C PRO A 509 -12.33 -0.11 -12.63
N ALA A 510 -12.33 -0.15 -13.94
CA ALA A 510 -13.11 -1.12 -14.69
C ALA A 510 -12.67 -2.55 -14.36
N SER A 511 -13.61 -3.49 -14.29
CA SER A 511 -13.30 -4.90 -14.00
C SER A 511 -12.67 -5.62 -15.19
N SER A 512 -12.94 -5.15 -16.41
CA SER A 512 -12.24 -5.62 -17.61
C SER A 512 -12.19 -4.52 -18.67
N VAL A 513 -11.12 -4.53 -19.46
CA VAL A 513 -10.91 -3.64 -20.61
C VAL A 513 -10.43 -4.50 -21.78
N GLN A 514 -11.17 -4.45 -22.89
CA GLN A 514 -10.82 -5.14 -24.13
C GLN A 514 -10.57 -4.12 -25.22
N THR A 515 -9.42 -4.16 -25.84
CA THR A 515 -9.11 -3.36 -27.04
C THR A 515 -9.69 -4.05 -28.27
N ASN A 516 -10.51 -3.35 -29.02
CA ASN A 516 -11.12 -3.82 -30.24
C ASN A 516 -10.19 -3.62 -31.45
N PRO A 517 -10.41 -4.34 -32.58
CA PRO A 517 -9.58 -4.18 -33.78
C PRO A 517 -9.60 -2.77 -34.40
N ASP A 518 -10.64 -1.99 -34.16
CA ASP A 518 -10.78 -0.61 -34.62
C ASP A 518 -10.13 0.43 -33.69
N GLY A 519 -9.50 -0.03 -32.59
CA GLY A 519 -8.85 0.80 -31.59
C GLY A 519 -9.79 1.35 -30.51
N SER A 520 -11.09 1.03 -30.54
CA SER A 520 -12.02 1.31 -29.45
C SER A 520 -11.83 0.35 -28.29
N LEU A 521 -12.39 0.69 -27.12
CA LEU A 521 -12.37 -0.18 -25.95
C LEU A 521 -13.79 -0.63 -25.59
N THR A 522 -13.95 -1.92 -25.33
CA THR A 522 -15.12 -2.47 -24.65
C THR A 522 -14.80 -2.71 -23.18
N VAL A 523 -15.55 -2.09 -22.29
CA VAL A 523 -15.20 -1.97 -20.88
C VAL A 523 -16.35 -2.46 -20.00
N ALA A 524 -16.09 -3.36 -19.05
CA ALA A 524 -17.01 -3.65 -17.98
C ALA A 524 -16.78 -2.62 -16.85
N ALA A 525 -17.71 -1.66 -16.74
CA ALA A 525 -17.63 -0.61 -15.74
C ALA A 525 -17.82 -1.16 -14.32
N PRO A 526 -17.25 -0.50 -13.29
CA PRO A 526 -17.53 -0.87 -11.90
C PRO A 526 -19.03 -0.68 -11.59
N PRO A 527 -19.58 -1.38 -10.60
CA PRO A 527 -20.96 -1.16 -10.16
C PRO A 527 -21.25 0.31 -9.86
N GLY A 528 -22.41 0.81 -10.28
CA GLY A 528 -22.86 2.19 -10.03
C GLY A 528 -24.36 2.24 -9.80
N SER A 529 -24.84 3.26 -9.10
CA SER A 529 -26.28 3.47 -8.88
C SER A 529 -26.92 4.16 -10.08
N GLY A 530 -28.15 3.80 -10.39
CA GLY A 530 -28.91 4.44 -11.47
C GLY A 530 -28.95 5.95 -11.33
N GLY A 531 -28.70 6.67 -12.44
CA GLY A 531 -28.62 8.12 -12.48
C GLY A 531 -27.26 8.71 -12.07
N TYR A 532 -26.31 7.91 -11.52
CA TYR A 532 -24.97 8.37 -11.22
C TYR A 532 -24.19 8.67 -12.52
N ARG A 533 -23.48 9.77 -12.53
CA ARG A 533 -22.67 10.23 -13.68
C ARG A 533 -21.20 10.21 -13.32
N ALA A 534 -20.49 9.21 -13.79
CA ALA A 534 -19.07 9.04 -13.51
C ALA A 534 -18.20 9.68 -14.59
N ALA A 535 -17.17 10.38 -14.19
CA ALA A 535 -16.09 10.83 -15.06
C ALA A 535 -15.27 9.62 -15.54
N VAL A 536 -15.06 9.50 -16.85
CA VAL A 536 -14.36 8.37 -17.46
C VAL A 536 -12.98 8.82 -17.92
N GLU A 537 -11.96 8.13 -17.47
CA GLU A 537 -10.56 8.40 -17.82
C GLU A 537 -9.85 7.13 -18.30
N ALA A 538 -8.98 7.31 -19.28
CA ALA A 538 -8.07 6.28 -19.78
C ALA A 538 -6.65 6.54 -19.28
N LEU A 539 -6.02 5.50 -18.75
CA LEU A 539 -4.68 5.52 -18.15
C LEU A 539 -3.81 4.52 -18.92
N THR A 540 -2.78 5.00 -19.59
CA THR A 540 -1.91 4.14 -20.42
C THR A 540 -0.68 3.65 -19.65
N PRO A 541 -0.07 2.50 -20.04
CA PRO A 541 1.11 1.95 -19.36
C PRO A 541 2.35 2.83 -19.39
N ASP A 542 2.42 3.76 -20.32
CA ASP A 542 3.51 4.73 -20.47
C ASP A 542 3.33 6.00 -19.62
N SER A 543 2.50 5.93 -18.59
CA SER A 543 2.22 7.00 -17.61
C SER A 543 1.41 8.17 -18.14
N GLN A 544 0.69 8.01 -19.24
CA GLN A 544 -0.15 9.06 -19.76
C GLN A 544 -1.61 8.89 -19.34
N THR A 545 -2.37 9.98 -19.31
CA THR A 545 -3.78 10.01 -18.95
C THR A 545 -4.58 10.78 -19.99
N SER A 546 -5.85 10.44 -20.16
CA SER A 546 -6.72 11.18 -21.07
C SER A 546 -7.08 12.58 -20.55
N SER A 547 -6.84 12.86 -19.28
CA SER A 547 -6.98 14.20 -18.68
C SER A 547 -5.99 15.21 -19.27
N GLN A 548 -4.80 14.76 -19.70
CA GLN A 548 -3.75 15.62 -20.26
C GLN A 548 -4.16 16.36 -21.57
N THR A 549 -5.15 15.84 -22.26
CA THR A 549 -5.65 16.44 -23.53
C THR A 549 -7.00 17.14 -23.38
N LEU A 550 -7.55 17.20 -22.18
CA LEU A 550 -8.87 17.77 -21.97
C LEU A 550 -8.83 19.31 -21.99
N THR A 551 -9.63 19.91 -22.86
CA THR A 551 -9.93 21.34 -22.86
C THR A 551 -11.20 21.69 -22.07
N GLY A 552 -11.84 20.69 -21.46
CA GLY A 552 -13.07 20.79 -20.67
C GLY A 552 -13.14 19.66 -19.67
N GLY A 553 -14.30 19.41 -19.09
CA GLY A 553 -14.49 18.26 -18.20
C GLY A 553 -14.34 16.91 -18.92
N PRO A 554 -14.03 15.82 -18.22
CA PRO A 554 -13.92 14.49 -18.80
C PRO A 554 -15.28 14.00 -19.34
N PRO A 555 -15.29 13.08 -20.31
CA PRO A 555 -16.52 12.45 -20.74
C PRO A 555 -17.18 11.70 -19.59
N LEU A 556 -18.51 11.75 -19.54
CA LEU A 556 -19.29 11.18 -18.46
C LEU A 556 -20.06 9.95 -18.94
N PHE A 557 -20.04 8.91 -18.13
CA PHE A 557 -20.95 7.76 -18.27
C PHE A 557 -22.07 7.86 -17.25
N THR A 558 -23.32 7.75 -17.71
CA THR A 558 -24.50 7.74 -16.85
C THR A 558 -24.97 6.31 -16.63
N TYR A 559 -24.95 5.86 -15.37
CA TYR A 559 -25.42 4.54 -15.00
C TYR A 559 -26.93 4.45 -15.13
N GLY A 560 -27.40 3.33 -15.66
CA GLY A 560 -28.79 2.90 -15.60
C GLY A 560 -29.06 2.05 -14.35
N GLY A 561 -30.20 1.38 -14.33
CA GLY A 561 -30.54 0.41 -13.28
C GLY A 561 -31.09 1.00 -11.98
N PRO A 562 -31.01 0.24 -10.88
CA PRO A 562 -31.64 0.64 -9.61
C PRO A 562 -30.99 1.86 -9.00
N MET A 563 -31.82 2.73 -8.45
CA MET A 563 -31.40 3.90 -7.67
C MET A 563 -31.45 3.57 -6.17
N SER A 564 -30.76 4.38 -5.38
CA SER A 564 -30.82 4.36 -3.90
C SER A 564 -30.54 2.97 -3.30
N PRO A 565 -29.30 2.49 -3.38
CA PRO A 565 -28.93 1.24 -2.72
C PRO A 565 -29.11 1.38 -1.20
N ALA A 566 -29.56 0.31 -0.57
CA ALA A 566 -29.74 0.22 0.86
C ALA A 566 -29.22 -1.11 1.38
N ILE A 567 -28.91 -1.19 2.67
CA ILE A 567 -28.41 -2.40 3.30
C ILE A 567 -29.14 -2.68 4.62
N SER A 568 -29.22 -3.94 4.98
CA SER A 568 -29.51 -4.39 6.32
C SER A 568 -28.38 -5.31 6.82
N VAL A 569 -28.19 -5.36 8.13
CA VAL A 569 -27.05 -6.02 8.77
C VAL A 569 -27.53 -6.94 9.89
N ASN A 570 -27.03 -8.15 9.92
CA ASN A 570 -27.34 -9.14 10.93
C ASN A 570 -26.09 -9.95 11.30
N PRO A 571 -25.68 -10.01 12.60
CA PRO A 571 -26.21 -9.24 13.72
C PRO A 571 -25.92 -7.73 13.59
N GLY A 572 -26.74 -6.92 14.25
CA GLY A 572 -26.55 -5.47 14.37
C GLY A 572 -25.55 -5.07 15.46
N SER A 573 -24.82 -6.03 16.05
CA SER A 573 -23.84 -5.76 17.11
C SER A 573 -22.73 -6.80 17.14
N VAL A 574 -21.58 -6.41 17.68
CA VAL A 574 -20.41 -7.28 17.96
C VAL A 574 -19.89 -7.03 19.37
N THR A 575 -19.10 -7.97 19.85
CA THR A 575 -18.53 -7.94 21.19
C THR A 575 -17.00 -7.73 21.11
N PRO A 576 -16.40 -6.88 21.95
CA PRO A 576 -14.95 -6.76 22.03
C PRO A 576 -14.25 -8.11 22.24
N ASN A 577 -13.04 -8.25 21.69
CA ASN A 577 -12.23 -9.46 21.75
C ASN A 577 -12.92 -10.71 21.16
N THR A 578 -13.70 -10.54 20.10
CA THR A 578 -14.33 -11.65 19.37
C THR A 578 -14.12 -11.55 17.88
N ASP A 579 -14.10 -12.72 17.24
CA ASP A 579 -14.37 -12.83 15.82
C ASP A 579 -15.86 -13.07 15.61
N SER A 580 -16.44 -12.35 14.65
CA SER A 580 -17.87 -12.43 14.39
C SER A 580 -18.16 -12.57 12.91
N MET A 581 -19.21 -13.30 12.59
CA MET A 581 -19.80 -13.30 11.26
C MET A 581 -20.92 -12.30 11.17
N ILE A 582 -20.89 -11.51 10.12
CA ILE A 582 -21.91 -10.52 9.81
C ILE A 582 -22.46 -10.80 8.42
N GLN A 583 -23.77 -10.87 8.31
CA GLN A 583 -24.47 -10.91 7.04
C GLN A 583 -24.92 -9.50 6.68
N ILE A 584 -24.63 -9.08 5.45
CA ILE A 584 -25.19 -7.85 4.90
C ILE A 584 -26.10 -8.23 3.74
N THR A 585 -27.37 -7.84 3.84
CA THR A 585 -28.34 -7.95 2.76
C THR A 585 -28.50 -6.60 2.09
N GLY A 586 -28.30 -6.57 0.79
CA GLY A 586 -28.42 -5.39 -0.04
C GLY A 586 -29.76 -5.34 -0.77
N TYR A 587 -30.29 -4.13 -0.91
CA TYR A 587 -31.48 -3.80 -1.68
C TYR A 587 -31.07 -2.79 -2.75
N ASN A 588 -31.41 -3.04 -4.00
CA ASN A 588 -30.92 -2.25 -5.13
C ASN A 588 -29.38 -2.17 -5.21
N THR A 589 -28.70 -3.23 -4.76
CA THR A 589 -27.23 -3.32 -4.75
C THR A 589 -26.75 -4.24 -5.86
N ASN A 590 -25.48 -4.03 -6.24
CA ASN A 590 -24.73 -4.95 -7.11
C ASN A 590 -23.38 -5.22 -6.44
N PHE A 591 -23.36 -6.16 -5.49
CA PHE A 591 -22.12 -6.59 -4.85
C PHE A 591 -21.32 -7.45 -5.81
N VAL A 592 -20.11 -7.00 -6.13
CA VAL A 592 -19.17 -7.70 -7.03
C VAL A 592 -17.93 -8.10 -6.25
N ASP A 593 -17.57 -9.37 -6.33
CA ASP A 593 -16.38 -9.89 -5.67
C ASP A 593 -15.12 -9.17 -6.16
N GLY A 594 -14.22 -8.84 -5.23
CA GLY A 594 -13.03 -8.04 -5.50
C GLY A 594 -13.26 -6.53 -5.69
N GLN A 595 -14.52 -6.07 -5.81
CA GLN A 595 -14.85 -4.65 -5.93
C GLN A 595 -15.61 -4.08 -4.72
N VAL A 596 -16.03 -4.96 -3.80
CA VAL A 596 -16.77 -4.56 -2.60
C VAL A 596 -15.83 -4.41 -1.41
N VAL A 597 -15.99 -3.31 -0.70
CA VAL A 597 -15.35 -3.04 0.59
C VAL A 597 -16.38 -2.61 1.61
N VAL A 598 -16.14 -2.95 2.86
CA VAL A 598 -17.03 -2.63 3.97
C VAL A 598 -16.21 -2.00 5.10
N GLY A 599 -16.69 -0.84 5.57
CA GLY A 599 -16.14 -0.18 6.73
C GLY A 599 -17.20 -0.04 7.82
N PHE A 600 -16.80 -0.16 9.07
CA PHE A 600 -17.67 -0.10 10.25
C PHE A 600 -17.63 1.25 10.96
N GLY A 601 -17.01 2.28 10.36
CA GLY A 601 -16.85 3.59 10.98
C GLY A 601 -16.00 3.56 12.26
N SER A 602 -15.15 2.55 12.38
CA SER A 602 -14.26 2.34 13.54
C SER A 602 -13.07 1.47 13.12
N SER A 603 -11.88 1.82 13.58
CA SER A 603 -10.66 1.00 13.42
C SER A 603 -10.61 -0.17 14.39
N ASP A 604 -11.44 -0.14 15.43
CA ASP A 604 -11.55 -1.24 16.39
C ASP A 604 -12.26 -2.48 15.80
N ILE A 605 -12.85 -2.37 14.61
CA ILE A 605 -13.44 -3.48 13.85
C ILE A 605 -12.64 -3.69 12.57
N THR A 606 -11.91 -4.80 12.51
CA THR A 606 -11.14 -5.18 11.31
C THR A 606 -11.91 -6.20 10.47
N VAL A 607 -12.18 -5.86 9.22
CA VAL A 607 -12.74 -6.81 8.24
C VAL A 607 -11.64 -7.75 7.78
N LYS A 608 -11.73 -9.02 8.17
CA LYS A 608 -10.78 -10.08 7.79
C LYS A 608 -11.04 -10.59 6.39
N HIS A 609 -12.30 -10.85 6.08
CA HIS A 609 -12.72 -11.35 4.77
C HIS A 609 -14.16 -10.95 4.42
N VAL A 610 -14.42 -10.81 3.12
CA VAL A 610 -15.74 -10.57 2.54
C VAL A 610 -16.02 -11.68 1.54
N TRP A 611 -17.17 -12.33 1.64
CA TRP A 611 -17.67 -13.30 0.66
C TRP A 611 -18.91 -12.73 0.00
N VAL A 612 -18.84 -12.48 -1.28
CA VAL A 612 -20.01 -12.09 -2.07
C VAL A 612 -20.77 -13.35 -2.48
N VAL A 613 -21.95 -13.55 -1.89
CA VAL A 613 -22.82 -14.71 -2.16
C VAL A 613 -23.68 -14.45 -3.38
N SER A 614 -24.16 -13.22 -3.52
CA SER A 614 -24.95 -12.75 -4.66
C SER A 614 -24.87 -11.22 -4.75
N PRO A 615 -25.36 -10.60 -5.82
CA PRO A 615 -25.39 -9.13 -5.92
C PRO A 615 -26.12 -8.41 -4.78
N GLY A 616 -26.97 -9.10 -4.03
CA GLY A 616 -27.69 -8.55 -2.86
C GLY A 616 -27.34 -9.22 -1.53
N LEU A 617 -26.30 -10.05 -1.46
CA LEU A 617 -25.96 -10.75 -0.22
C LEU A 617 -24.46 -10.95 -0.08
N MET A 618 -23.89 -10.56 1.05
CA MET A 618 -22.53 -10.88 1.42
C MET A 618 -22.41 -11.31 2.88
N LEU A 619 -21.37 -12.06 3.17
CA LEU A 619 -20.95 -12.46 4.49
C LEU A 619 -19.61 -11.85 4.80
N LEU A 620 -19.41 -11.41 6.03
CA LEU A 620 -18.18 -10.80 6.52
C LEU A 620 -17.66 -11.58 7.73
N ASN A 621 -16.37 -11.83 7.76
CA ASN A 621 -15.67 -12.17 8.99
C ASN A 621 -14.98 -10.91 9.51
N VAL A 622 -15.30 -10.53 10.74
CA VAL A 622 -14.70 -9.36 11.40
C VAL A 622 -14.06 -9.75 12.72
N SER A 623 -12.99 -9.08 13.06
CA SER A 623 -12.34 -9.15 14.36
C SER A 623 -12.52 -7.84 15.11
N VAL A 624 -12.88 -7.90 16.36
CA VAL A 624 -13.11 -6.73 17.21
C VAL A 624 -11.98 -6.60 18.22
N SER A 625 -11.38 -5.42 18.30
CA SER A 625 -10.30 -5.11 19.23
C SER A 625 -10.71 -5.45 20.67
N PRO A 626 -9.79 -6.03 21.49
CA PRO A 626 -10.07 -6.27 22.92
C PRO A 626 -10.32 -4.98 23.70
N THR A 627 -9.80 -3.86 23.21
CA THR A 627 -9.90 -2.53 23.85
C THR A 627 -11.01 -1.67 23.25
N ALA A 628 -11.78 -2.21 22.30
CA ALA A 628 -12.86 -1.48 21.64
C ALA A 628 -13.86 -0.92 22.66
N ALA A 629 -14.13 0.36 22.58
CA ALA A 629 -15.12 1.02 23.41
C ALA A 629 -16.54 0.65 22.96
N SER A 630 -17.43 0.43 23.94
CA SER A 630 -18.85 0.23 23.62
C SER A 630 -19.46 1.50 23.06
N GLY A 631 -20.21 1.37 21.97
CA GLY A 631 -20.81 2.51 21.29
C GLY A 631 -21.51 2.12 20.01
N THR A 632 -22.18 3.08 19.38
CA THR A 632 -22.80 2.89 18.07
C THR A 632 -21.87 3.40 16.98
N THR A 633 -21.75 2.62 15.91
CA THR A 633 -20.99 2.96 14.71
C THR A 633 -21.89 2.97 13.49
N MET A 634 -21.34 3.39 12.35
CA MET A 634 -22.02 3.31 11.08
C MET A 634 -21.36 2.25 10.18
N ILE A 635 -22.13 1.68 9.27
CA ILE A 635 -21.58 0.77 8.26
C ILE A 635 -21.67 1.44 6.90
N THR A 636 -20.57 1.46 6.19
CA THR A 636 -20.51 1.90 4.80
C THR A 636 -20.06 0.74 3.94
N VAL A 637 -20.90 0.37 2.98
CA VAL A 637 -20.59 -0.60 1.93
C VAL A 637 -20.35 0.16 0.63
N ALA A 638 -19.24 -0.08 0.00
CA ALA A 638 -18.97 0.43 -1.35
C ALA A 638 -18.62 -0.73 -2.29
N SER A 639 -19.41 -0.90 -3.36
CA SER A 639 -19.16 -1.83 -4.45
C SER A 639 -18.92 -1.01 -5.73
N GLY A 640 -17.69 -0.92 -6.18
CA GLY A 640 -17.30 0.06 -7.20
C GLY A 640 -17.68 1.48 -6.79
N LEU A 641 -18.55 2.11 -7.57
CA LEU A 641 -19.13 3.43 -7.31
C LEU A 641 -20.47 3.36 -6.57
N GLN A 642 -21.05 2.20 -6.39
CA GLN A 642 -22.28 2.07 -5.63
C GLN A 642 -21.96 2.09 -4.15
N GLN A 643 -22.62 2.98 -3.40
CA GLN A 643 -22.41 3.13 -1.96
C GLN A 643 -23.73 3.07 -1.21
N ALA A 644 -23.74 2.31 -0.12
CA ALA A 644 -24.83 2.27 0.86
C ALA A 644 -24.28 2.46 2.26
N THR A 645 -24.90 3.34 3.04
CA THR A 645 -24.49 3.63 4.42
C THR A 645 -25.65 3.43 5.37
N LEU A 646 -25.39 2.77 6.48
CA LEU A 646 -26.34 2.57 7.56
C LEU A 646 -25.81 3.34 8.79
N THR A 647 -26.47 4.46 9.10
CA THR A 647 -26.04 5.36 10.18
C THR A 647 -26.52 4.89 11.53
N SER A 648 -25.68 4.93 12.57
CA SER A 648 -26.01 4.63 13.99
C SER A 648 -26.78 3.33 14.21
N ALA A 649 -26.51 2.32 13.39
CA ALA A 649 -27.28 1.08 13.36
C ALA A 649 -26.45 -0.17 13.65
N PHE A 650 -25.17 0.00 13.99
CA PHE A 650 -24.29 -1.08 14.39
C PHE A 650 -23.67 -0.77 15.75
N GLN A 651 -23.66 -1.74 16.65
CA GLN A 651 -23.21 -1.52 18.02
C GLN A 651 -21.99 -2.36 18.35
N ILE A 652 -20.97 -1.73 18.90
CA ILE A 652 -19.93 -2.40 19.68
C ILE A 652 -20.44 -2.49 21.12
N GLY A 653 -20.63 -3.70 21.64
CA GLY A 653 -21.14 -3.90 22.98
C GLY A 653 -20.37 -4.99 23.70
N GLY A 654 -20.28 -4.86 25.03
CA GLY A 654 -19.83 -5.96 25.88
C GLY A 654 -20.82 -7.10 25.87
N PRO A 655 -20.40 -8.35 26.20
CA PRO A 655 -21.34 -9.44 26.33
C PRO A 655 -22.40 -9.09 27.38
N VAL A 656 -23.67 -9.21 27.01
CA VAL A 656 -24.74 -9.16 27.99
C VAL A 656 -24.51 -10.36 28.95
N ALA A 657 -24.41 -10.10 30.24
CA ALA A 657 -24.19 -11.17 31.23
C ALA A 657 -25.18 -12.29 31.00
N GLY A 658 -24.70 -13.51 30.75
CA GLY A 658 -25.52 -14.67 30.42
C GLY A 658 -25.86 -14.88 28.96
N GLN A 659 -25.38 -14.03 28.05
CA GLN A 659 -25.56 -14.26 26.60
C GLN A 659 -24.69 -15.42 26.12
N THR A 660 -25.32 -16.36 25.43
CA THR A 660 -24.61 -17.46 24.77
C THR A 660 -23.86 -16.94 23.56
N SER A 661 -22.60 -17.33 23.41
CA SER A 661 -21.82 -17.04 22.20
C SER A 661 -20.98 -18.24 21.76
N LEU A 662 -20.82 -18.40 20.45
CA LEU A 662 -19.87 -19.32 19.85
C LEU A 662 -18.52 -18.59 19.70
N ARG A 663 -17.41 -19.35 19.78
CA ARG A 663 -16.06 -18.79 19.65
C ARG A 663 -15.26 -19.50 18.57
N THR A 664 -14.43 -18.75 17.89
CA THR A 664 -13.43 -19.27 16.97
C THR A 664 -12.03 -19.28 17.62
N PRO A 665 -11.10 -20.11 17.17
CA PRO A 665 -11.23 -21.03 16.03
C PRO A 665 -12.11 -22.23 16.35
N ILE A 666 -12.84 -22.74 15.33
CA ILE A 666 -13.52 -24.03 15.38
C ILE A 666 -12.56 -25.05 14.81
N VAL A 667 -12.32 -26.12 15.56
CA VAL A 667 -11.29 -27.10 15.20
C VAL A 667 -11.89 -28.49 14.99
N ASN A 668 -11.16 -29.29 14.21
CA ASN A 668 -11.47 -30.69 14.03
C ASN A 668 -11.14 -31.47 15.31
N GLN A 669 -12.10 -32.22 15.80
CA GLN A 669 -11.92 -33.01 17.04
C GLN A 669 -10.73 -34.00 16.95
N ALA A 670 -10.47 -34.55 15.77
CA ALA A 670 -9.43 -35.57 15.59
C ALA A 670 -8.01 -34.97 15.56
N THR A 671 -7.85 -33.75 15.03
CA THR A 671 -6.52 -33.14 14.78
C THR A 671 -6.24 -31.92 15.66
N GLY A 672 -7.26 -31.30 16.23
CA GLY A 672 -7.15 -30.02 16.93
C GLY A 672 -6.85 -28.81 16.03
N LEU A 673 -6.79 -28.99 14.71
CA LEU A 673 -6.54 -27.91 13.75
C LEU A 673 -7.84 -27.37 13.15
N GLU A 674 -7.79 -26.14 12.62
CA GLU A 674 -8.84 -25.61 11.78
C GLU A 674 -8.98 -26.48 10.51
N GLY A 675 -10.17 -26.44 9.90
CA GLY A 675 -10.45 -27.28 8.72
C GLY A 675 -11.07 -28.63 9.13
N VAL A 676 -12.39 -28.64 9.25
CA VAL A 676 -13.12 -29.83 9.62
C VAL A 676 -13.69 -30.50 8.35
N PRO A 677 -13.39 -31.78 8.09
CA PRO A 677 -13.93 -32.43 6.90
C PRO A 677 -15.43 -32.68 7.01
N VAL A 678 -16.07 -32.76 5.85
CA VAL A 678 -17.43 -33.25 5.75
C VAL A 678 -17.55 -34.61 6.42
N GLY A 679 -18.54 -34.78 7.28
CA GLY A 679 -18.71 -35.98 8.11
C GLY A 679 -17.79 -36.02 9.33
N GLY A 680 -16.87 -35.08 9.50
CA GLY A 680 -16.03 -34.91 10.68
C GLY A 680 -16.77 -34.23 11.84
N THR A 681 -16.17 -34.23 13.01
CA THR A 681 -16.69 -33.56 14.20
C THR A 681 -15.96 -32.26 14.46
N ALA A 682 -16.73 -31.17 14.45
CA ALA A 682 -16.28 -29.83 14.81
C ALA A 682 -16.36 -29.62 16.32
N VAL A 683 -15.31 -29.10 16.92
CA VAL A 683 -15.28 -28.66 18.32
C VAL A 683 -15.42 -27.14 18.35
N ILE A 684 -16.49 -26.65 18.96
CA ILE A 684 -16.86 -25.25 19.01
C ILE A 684 -16.79 -24.80 20.48
N ASN A 685 -15.87 -23.89 20.78
CA ASN A 685 -15.81 -23.26 22.08
C ASN A 685 -17.00 -22.33 22.28
N THR A 686 -17.55 -22.26 23.50
CA THR A 686 -18.70 -21.41 23.78
C THR A 686 -18.50 -20.62 25.07
N SER A 687 -19.33 -19.60 25.28
CA SER A 687 -19.48 -18.93 26.56
C SER A 687 -20.97 -18.68 26.82
N GLY A 688 -21.35 -18.65 28.09
CA GLY A 688 -22.75 -18.43 28.48
C GLY A 688 -23.72 -19.53 28.03
N LEU A 689 -23.22 -20.72 27.71
CA LEU A 689 -24.07 -21.83 27.30
C LEU A 689 -24.90 -22.33 28.51
N PRO A 690 -26.22 -22.48 28.37
CA PRO A 690 -27.03 -23.03 29.45
C PRO A 690 -26.70 -24.52 29.70
N THR A 691 -27.00 -25.00 30.89
CA THR A 691 -26.73 -26.40 31.28
C THR A 691 -27.58 -27.41 30.50
N SER A 692 -28.67 -26.98 29.92
CA SER A 692 -29.52 -27.79 29.05
C SER A 692 -29.74 -27.09 27.71
N LEU A 693 -29.50 -27.81 26.62
CA LEU A 693 -29.77 -27.37 25.26
C LEU A 693 -31.04 -27.99 24.67
N SER A 694 -32.02 -28.36 25.50
CA SER A 694 -33.30 -28.84 24.99
C SER A 694 -33.99 -27.78 24.19
N GLY A 695 -34.36 -28.13 22.94
CA GLY A 695 -34.97 -27.18 21.98
C GLY A 695 -34.02 -26.28 21.22
N TRP A 696 -32.69 -26.32 21.51
CA TRP A 696 -31.72 -25.63 20.72
C TRP A 696 -31.42 -26.38 19.43
N THR A 697 -31.14 -25.66 18.36
CA THR A 697 -30.76 -26.24 17.08
C THR A 697 -29.46 -25.62 16.59
N LEU A 698 -28.59 -26.48 16.08
CA LEU A 698 -27.31 -26.05 15.47
C LEU A 698 -27.40 -26.26 13.95
N TRP A 699 -26.95 -25.27 13.23
CA TRP A 699 -26.89 -25.30 11.77
C TRP A 699 -25.47 -25.07 11.29
N ILE A 700 -25.00 -25.88 10.35
CA ILE A 700 -23.72 -25.73 9.66
C ILE A 700 -24.01 -25.74 8.17
N SER A 701 -23.54 -24.73 7.43
CA SER A 701 -23.79 -24.60 5.98
C SER A 701 -25.28 -24.60 5.64
N ASN A 702 -26.11 -23.92 6.44
CA ASN A 702 -27.57 -23.88 6.34
C ASN A 702 -28.27 -25.26 6.46
N GLN A 703 -27.59 -26.24 7.03
CA GLN A 703 -28.11 -27.58 7.31
C GLN A 703 -28.21 -27.82 8.82
N PRO A 704 -29.33 -28.28 9.33
CA PRO A 704 -29.44 -28.66 10.73
C PRO A 704 -28.51 -29.84 10.99
N THR A 705 -27.81 -29.81 12.10
CA THR A 705 -26.87 -30.89 12.46
C THR A 705 -27.04 -31.33 13.90
N SER A 706 -26.67 -32.61 14.13
CA SER A 706 -26.60 -33.16 15.47
C SER A 706 -25.35 -32.64 16.21
N PHE A 707 -25.51 -32.35 17.48
CA PHE A 707 -24.44 -31.90 18.36
C PHE A 707 -24.59 -32.42 19.78
N THR A 708 -23.49 -32.43 20.51
CA THR A 708 -23.43 -32.77 21.91
C THR A 708 -22.64 -31.72 22.68
N ILE A 709 -22.89 -31.64 24.00
CA ILE A 709 -22.09 -30.78 24.89
C ILE A 709 -20.91 -31.61 25.40
N GLY A 710 -19.70 -31.09 25.17
CA GLY A 710 -18.47 -31.66 25.77
C GLY A 710 -18.24 -31.22 27.21
N ASN A 711 -17.22 -31.81 27.87
CA ASN A 711 -16.96 -31.65 29.29
C ASN A 711 -16.65 -30.23 29.78
N ASN A 712 -16.29 -29.30 28.86
CA ASN A 712 -15.90 -27.91 29.16
C ASN A 712 -16.92 -26.87 28.61
N GLY A 713 -18.18 -27.30 28.41
CA GLY A 713 -19.16 -26.41 27.77
C GLY A 713 -18.91 -26.19 26.29
N GLN A 714 -18.10 -26.99 25.64
CA GLN A 714 -17.89 -26.99 24.19
C GLN A 714 -19.05 -27.71 23.50
N ILE A 715 -19.36 -27.31 22.28
CA ILE A 715 -20.25 -28.03 21.39
C ILE A 715 -19.41 -28.91 20.47
N ASN A 716 -19.71 -30.19 20.41
CA ASN A 716 -19.18 -31.11 19.41
C ASN A 716 -20.27 -31.37 18.38
N ALA A 717 -20.05 -30.94 17.15
CA ALA A 717 -21.05 -30.96 16.09
C ALA A 717 -20.56 -31.78 14.87
N LEU A 718 -21.44 -32.57 14.32
CA LEU A 718 -21.17 -33.29 13.06
C LEU A 718 -21.28 -32.32 11.88
N VAL A 719 -20.24 -32.24 11.02
CA VAL A 719 -20.32 -31.46 9.78
C VAL A 719 -21.21 -32.21 8.77
N PRO A 720 -22.30 -31.60 8.27
CA PRO A 720 -23.22 -32.27 7.35
C PRO A 720 -22.52 -32.77 6.08
N GLY A 721 -22.98 -33.92 5.56
CA GLY A 721 -22.45 -34.51 4.34
C GLY A 721 -22.61 -33.65 3.09
N SER A 722 -23.57 -32.73 3.12
CA SER A 722 -23.82 -31.76 2.04
C SER A 722 -23.18 -30.39 2.26
N ALA A 723 -22.36 -30.21 3.30
CA ALA A 723 -21.64 -28.95 3.54
C ALA A 723 -20.66 -28.67 2.40
N LEU A 724 -20.69 -27.43 1.91
CA LEU A 724 -19.76 -27.00 0.87
C LEU A 724 -18.37 -26.79 1.47
N LEU A 725 -17.33 -27.12 0.70
CA LEU A 725 -15.94 -26.85 1.08
C LEU A 725 -15.69 -25.35 1.13
N GLY A 726 -14.85 -24.96 2.06
CA GLY A 726 -14.52 -23.54 2.30
C GLY A 726 -15.14 -23.01 3.60
N PRO A 727 -15.10 -21.69 3.76
CA PRO A 727 -15.72 -21.04 4.90
C PRO A 727 -17.23 -21.25 4.92
N THR A 728 -17.76 -21.68 6.05
CA THR A 728 -19.20 -21.90 6.21
C THR A 728 -19.70 -21.36 7.55
N VAL A 729 -20.97 -20.96 7.55
CA VAL A 729 -21.61 -20.40 8.75
C VAL A 729 -22.03 -21.50 9.71
N VAL A 730 -21.72 -21.32 10.96
CA VAL A 730 -22.24 -22.09 12.10
C VAL A 730 -23.18 -21.20 12.89
N GLN A 731 -24.41 -21.62 13.02
CA GLN A 731 -25.47 -20.87 13.70
C GLN A 731 -26.14 -21.74 14.80
N LEU A 732 -26.13 -21.22 16.00
CA LEU A 732 -26.84 -21.84 17.14
C LEU A 732 -28.11 -21.05 17.42
N ASN A 733 -29.26 -21.70 17.37
CA ASN A 733 -30.56 -21.06 17.59
C ASN A 733 -31.12 -21.48 18.97
N SER A 734 -31.50 -20.48 19.75
CA SER A 734 -32.15 -20.66 21.04
C SER A 734 -33.65 -20.93 20.86
N PRO A 735 -34.25 -21.81 21.62
CA PRO A 735 -35.71 -22.06 21.57
C PRO A 735 -36.55 -20.84 21.99
N ASN A 736 -35.94 -19.90 22.71
CA ASN A 736 -36.63 -18.69 23.19
C ASN A 736 -36.43 -17.49 22.26
N GLY A 737 -35.78 -17.69 21.10
CA GLY A 737 -35.48 -16.60 20.15
C GLY A 737 -34.32 -15.67 20.60
N ASN A 738 -33.60 -16.02 21.68
CA ASN A 738 -32.41 -15.25 22.07
C ASN A 738 -31.35 -15.38 20.98
N PHE A 739 -30.85 -14.25 20.54
CA PHE A 739 -29.87 -14.21 19.48
C PHE A 739 -28.51 -14.74 19.96
N VAL A 740 -27.95 -15.67 19.20
CA VAL A 740 -26.57 -16.15 19.35
C VAL A 740 -25.80 -15.75 18.10
N PRO A 741 -24.76 -14.95 18.20
CA PRO A 741 -23.99 -14.54 17.04
C PRO A 741 -23.46 -15.76 16.28
N PRO A 742 -23.72 -15.88 14.96
CA PRO A 742 -23.16 -16.95 14.14
C PRO A 742 -21.64 -16.73 13.99
N VAL A 743 -20.92 -17.82 13.78
CA VAL A 743 -19.48 -17.82 13.54
C VAL A 743 -19.15 -18.56 12.25
N VAL A 744 -17.91 -18.41 11.75
CA VAL A 744 -17.44 -19.18 10.60
C VAL A 744 -16.54 -20.30 11.04
N MET A 745 -16.68 -21.42 10.35
CA MET A 745 -15.71 -22.52 10.35
C MET A 745 -15.22 -22.79 8.94
N GLN A 746 -14.03 -23.36 8.84
CA GLN A 746 -13.50 -23.90 7.61
C GLN A 746 -13.95 -25.35 7.46
N VAL A 747 -14.71 -25.67 6.38
CA VAL A 747 -14.99 -27.03 5.94
C VAL A 747 -13.94 -27.42 4.91
N ASP A 748 -13.27 -28.55 5.11
CA ASP A 748 -12.15 -28.96 4.31
C ASP A 748 -12.35 -30.36 3.70
N LEU A 749 -11.44 -30.73 2.81
CA LEU A 749 -11.33 -32.12 2.35
C LEU A 749 -10.89 -33.01 3.52
N PRO A 750 -11.11 -34.34 3.41
CA PRO A 750 -10.59 -35.26 4.41
C PRO A 750 -9.08 -35.11 4.60
N PRO A 751 -8.57 -35.35 5.82
CA PRO A 751 -7.12 -35.36 6.09
C PRO A 751 -6.38 -36.31 5.14
N PRO A 752 -5.14 -36.00 4.75
CA PRO A 752 -4.31 -36.93 4.00
C PRO A 752 -4.06 -38.22 4.78
N VAL A 753 -3.81 -39.28 4.10
CA VAL A 753 -3.54 -40.59 4.70
C VAL A 753 -2.17 -41.13 4.21
N VAL A 754 -1.24 -41.33 5.13
CA VAL A 754 0.05 -41.96 4.84
C VAL A 754 -0.13 -43.46 4.86
N SER A 755 0.16 -44.13 3.76
CA SER A 755 -0.04 -45.58 3.64
C SER A 755 1.28 -46.37 3.60
N ALA A 756 2.38 -45.76 3.19
CA ALA A 756 3.69 -46.39 3.13
C ALA A 756 4.83 -45.34 3.25
N ALA A 757 5.98 -45.79 3.73
CA ALA A 757 7.24 -45.08 3.74
C ALA A 757 8.35 -45.98 3.21
N SER A 758 9.22 -45.49 2.31
CA SER A 758 10.37 -46.24 1.78
C SER A 758 11.53 -45.28 1.53
N GLU A 759 12.75 -45.78 1.48
CA GLU A 759 13.87 -44.98 1.00
C GLU A 759 13.68 -44.63 -0.48
N ALA A 760 14.09 -43.43 -0.87
CA ALA A 760 13.95 -42.93 -2.24
C ALA A 760 14.98 -43.50 -3.22
N VAL A 761 15.81 -44.45 -2.80
CA VAL A 761 16.82 -45.10 -3.62
C VAL A 761 16.21 -46.29 -4.37
N ALA A 762 16.42 -46.37 -5.69
CA ALA A 762 15.89 -47.43 -6.52
C ALA A 762 16.43 -48.79 -6.06
N GLY A 763 15.55 -49.68 -5.58
CA GLY A 763 15.89 -51.02 -5.12
C GLY A 763 16.03 -51.19 -3.61
N ALA A 764 15.87 -50.18 -2.82
CA ALA A 764 15.85 -50.29 -1.37
C ALA A 764 14.58 -50.99 -0.88
N ALA A 765 14.74 -51.99 -0.01
CA ALA A 765 13.63 -52.72 0.57
C ALA A 765 12.85 -51.77 1.54
N ALA A 766 11.53 -51.88 1.53
CA ALA A 766 10.66 -51.16 2.46
C ALA A 766 10.79 -51.72 3.90
N ASN A 767 11.90 -51.43 4.57
CA ASN A 767 12.17 -52.02 5.90
C ASN A 767 11.63 -51.15 7.06
N GLY A 768 11.09 -49.94 6.78
CA GLY A 768 10.54 -49.05 7.80
C GLY A 768 11.57 -48.53 8.82
N VAL A 769 12.87 -48.72 8.57
CA VAL A 769 13.98 -48.23 9.39
C VAL A 769 14.83 -47.25 8.60
N PHE A 770 15.02 -46.07 9.11
CA PHE A 770 15.68 -44.95 8.42
C PHE A 770 16.73 -44.30 9.32
N HIS A 771 17.66 -43.55 8.73
CA HIS A 771 18.67 -42.79 9.44
C HIS A 771 18.48 -41.31 9.19
N VAL A 772 19.01 -40.47 10.09
CA VAL A 772 19.07 -39.03 9.88
C VAL A 772 19.86 -38.73 8.60
N GLY A 773 19.29 -37.96 7.71
CA GLY A 773 19.85 -37.64 6.40
C GLY A 773 19.32 -38.47 5.25
N ASP A 774 18.64 -39.61 5.52
CA ASP A 774 18.03 -40.44 4.47
C ASP A 774 16.92 -39.67 3.76
N THR A 775 16.83 -39.86 2.43
CA THR A 775 15.69 -39.36 1.67
C THR A 775 14.57 -40.42 1.66
N VAL A 776 13.43 -40.02 2.21
CA VAL A 776 12.26 -40.88 2.37
C VAL A 776 11.18 -40.47 1.37
N SER A 777 10.54 -41.50 0.79
CA SER A 777 9.34 -41.35 -0.05
C SER A 777 8.14 -41.89 0.69
N LEU A 778 7.13 -41.05 0.87
CA LEU A 778 5.84 -41.42 1.46
C LEU A 778 4.81 -41.59 0.35
N VAL A 779 4.00 -42.62 0.45
CA VAL A 779 2.78 -42.77 -0.36
C VAL A 779 1.62 -42.16 0.44
N VAL A 780 1.07 -41.06 -0.09
CA VAL A 780 0.05 -40.27 0.62
C VAL A 780 -1.19 -40.11 -0.24
N ALA A 781 -2.33 -40.57 0.26
CA ALA A 781 -3.63 -40.33 -0.35
C ALA A 781 -4.22 -38.99 0.15
N GLY A 782 -5.09 -38.35 -0.66
CA GLY A 782 -5.86 -37.19 -0.24
C GLY A 782 -5.10 -35.86 -0.18
N LEU A 783 -3.94 -35.77 -0.85
CA LEU A 783 -3.20 -34.48 -0.92
C LEU A 783 -3.78 -33.49 -1.93
N LEU A 784 -4.51 -33.96 -2.93
CA LEU A 784 -5.09 -33.09 -3.97
C LEU A 784 -6.03 -32.05 -3.34
N ASP A 785 -6.06 -30.86 -3.97
CA ASP A 785 -7.08 -29.85 -3.67
C ASP A 785 -8.44 -30.23 -4.28
N GLN A 786 -9.45 -29.40 -4.05
CA GLN A 786 -10.82 -29.62 -4.59
C GLN A 786 -10.89 -29.58 -6.13
N PHE A 787 -9.86 -29.07 -6.80
CA PHE A 787 -9.75 -28.99 -8.25
C PHE A 787 -8.88 -30.11 -8.83
N GLY A 788 -8.35 -30.99 -7.99
CA GLY A 788 -7.48 -32.09 -8.38
C GLY A 788 -6.02 -31.70 -8.59
N ASN A 789 -5.57 -30.54 -8.12
CA ASN A 789 -4.18 -30.12 -8.22
C ASN A 789 -3.36 -30.62 -7.04
N LEU A 790 -2.09 -30.94 -7.30
CA LEU A 790 -1.13 -31.24 -6.25
C LEU A 790 -0.65 -29.97 -5.56
N PRO A 791 -0.42 -30.01 -4.24
CA PRO A 791 0.19 -28.89 -3.52
C PRO A 791 1.67 -28.72 -3.95
N ALA A 792 2.16 -27.49 -3.87
CA ALA A 792 3.59 -27.23 -3.99
C ALA A 792 4.35 -27.94 -2.87
N ALA A 793 5.52 -28.51 -3.15
CA ALA A 793 6.30 -29.25 -2.16
C ALA A 793 6.57 -28.43 -0.89
N ALA A 794 6.90 -27.14 -1.02
CA ALA A 794 7.16 -26.25 0.09
C ALA A 794 5.93 -26.02 1.02
N SER A 795 4.70 -26.32 0.56
CA SER A 795 3.47 -26.23 1.36
C SER A 795 3.08 -27.51 2.07
N VAL A 796 3.83 -28.62 1.85
CA VAL A 796 3.64 -29.89 2.53
C VAL A 796 4.67 -30.03 3.63
N VAL A 797 4.19 -30.09 4.88
CA VAL A 797 5.04 -30.21 6.07
C VAL A 797 4.94 -31.61 6.63
N ILE A 798 6.07 -32.23 6.84
CA ILE A 798 6.20 -33.53 7.49
C ILE A 798 6.70 -33.28 8.92
N ASN A 799 6.00 -33.78 9.91
CA ASN A 799 6.45 -33.79 11.31
C ASN A 799 6.90 -35.21 11.66
N ILE A 800 8.09 -35.36 12.22
CA ILE A 800 8.64 -36.65 12.66
C ILE A 800 9.18 -36.47 14.06
N GLY A 801 8.58 -37.16 15.05
CA GLY A 801 9.04 -37.07 16.42
C GLY A 801 9.09 -35.64 16.98
N GLY A 802 8.24 -34.75 16.49
CA GLY A 802 8.17 -33.34 16.89
C GLY A 802 9.03 -32.38 16.03
N VAL A 803 9.82 -32.90 15.08
CA VAL A 803 10.65 -32.08 14.19
C VAL A 803 9.96 -31.89 12.83
N ASN A 804 9.78 -30.62 12.41
CA ASN A 804 9.14 -30.27 11.15
C ASN A 804 10.15 -30.20 10.01
N GLN A 805 9.77 -30.76 8.86
CA GLN A 805 10.50 -30.69 7.61
C GLN A 805 9.53 -30.47 6.44
N THR A 806 9.89 -29.63 5.47
CA THR A 806 9.11 -29.48 4.24
C THR A 806 9.45 -30.56 3.24
N ALA A 807 8.49 -30.94 2.40
CA ALA A 807 8.73 -31.86 1.30
C ALA A 807 9.73 -31.26 0.30
N SER A 808 10.59 -32.09 -0.23
CA SER A 808 11.49 -31.75 -1.34
C SER A 808 10.81 -31.91 -2.69
N SER A 809 9.89 -32.87 -2.79
CA SER A 809 9.06 -33.07 -3.99
C SER A 809 7.70 -33.69 -3.66
N VAL A 810 6.69 -33.36 -4.48
CA VAL A 810 5.36 -33.97 -4.46
C VAL A 810 4.99 -34.32 -5.90
N THR A 811 4.79 -35.62 -6.17
CA THR A 811 4.50 -36.11 -7.52
C THR A 811 3.31 -37.06 -7.51
N PRO A 812 2.53 -37.19 -8.61
CA PRO A 812 1.41 -38.11 -8.68
C PRO A 812 1.91 -39.57 -8.77
N SER A 813 1.22 -40.50 -8.15
CA SER A 813 1.57 -41.92 -8.17
C SER A 813 0.31 -42.81 -8.02
N GLY A 814 -0.23 -43.31 -9.11
CA GLY A 814 -1.30 -44.33 -9.10
C GLY A 814 -2.57 -43.97 -8.30
N GLY A 815 -3.02 -42.72 -8.36
CA GLY A 815 -4.17 -42.20 -7.60
C GLY A 815 -3.79 -41.68 -6.22
N ASN A 816 -2.55 -41.85 -5.77
CA ASN A 816 -1.95 -41.25 -4.59
C ASN A 816 -0.91 -40.20 -4.98
N SER A 817 -0.25 -39.64 -4.00
CA SER A 817 0.89 -38.72 -4.16
C SER A 817 2.13 -39.34 -3.53
N LEU A 818 3.27 -39.21 -4.20
CA LEU A 818 4.56 -39.51 -3.64
C LEU A 818 5.18 -38.24 -3.07
N VAL A 819 5.40 -38.22 -1.77
CA VAL A 819 6.01 -37.09 -1.06
C VAL A 819 7.41 -37.47 -0.65
N GLN A 820 8.42 -36.74 -1.14
CA GLN A 820 9.82 -36.98 -0.76
C GLN A 820 10.30 -35.87 0.19
N PHE A 821 11.12 -36.26 1.13
CA PHE A 821 11.76 -35.35 2.09
C PHE A 821 13.01 -36.02 2.66
N GLN A 822 13.89 -35.24 3.27
CA GLN A 822 15.05 -35.75 3.97
C GLN A 822 14.79 -35.73 5.48
N ILE A 823 15.17 -36.84 6.19
CA ILE A 823 15.00 -36.88 7.65
C ILE A 823 15.93 -35.86 8.28
N PRO A 824 15.34 -34.85 8.99
CA PRO A 824 16.13 -33.76 9.56
C PRO A 824 16.96 -34.19 10.75
N ALA A 825 18.05 -33.47 11.00
CA ALA A 825 18.80 -33.60 12.24
C ALA A 825 17.91 -33.24 13.45
N GLY A 826 18.09 -33.96 14.54
CA GLY A 826 17.34 -33.73 15.78
C GLY A 826 16.11 -34.62 15.97
N VAL A 827 15.78 -35.48 15.00
CA VAL A 827 14.76 -36.54 15.18
C VAL A 827 15.31 -37.58 16.13
N PRO A 828 14.57 -37.94 17.21
CA PRO A 828 15.01 -38.94 18.15
C PRO A 828 15.09 -40.35 17.51
N SER A 829 16.02 -41.18 17.98
CA SER A 829 16.08 -42.62 17.57
C SER A 829 14.91 -43.40 18.16
N GLY A 830 14.57 -44.53 17.54
CA GLY A 830 13.45 -45.36 17.93
C GLY A 830 12.22 -45.18 17.03
N VAL A 831 11.10 -45.72 17.48
CA VAL A 831 9.82 -45.56 16.77
C VAL A 831 9.31 -44.14 16.93
N GLN A 832 9.15 -43.44 15.83
CA GLN A 832 8.70 -42.07 15.81
C GLN A 832 7.36 -41.93 15.08
N PRO A 833 6.43 -41.09 15.59
CA PRO A 833 5.23 -40.72 14.86
C PRO A 833 5.62 -39.76 13.72
N LEU A 834 5.04 -40.01 12.56
CA LEU A 834 5.17 -39.17 11.36
C LEU A 834 3.78 -38.69 10.98
N THR A 835 3.59 -37.38 10.81
CA THR A 835 2.39 -36.80 10.22
C THR A 835 2.74 -35.99 8.96
N VAL A 836 1.79 -35.88 8.04
CA VAL A 836 1.87 -35.06 6.84
C VAL A 836 0.75 -34.03 6.91
N ARG A 837 1.13 -32.76 6.84
CA ARG A 837 0.20 -31.64 6.87
C ARG A 837 0.28 -30.84 5.55
N VAL A 838 -0.89 -30.52 5.02
CA VAL A 838 -1.07 -29.60 3.90
C VAL A 838 -2.18 -28.61 4.26
N GLN A 839 -1.85 -27.33 4.31
CA GLN A 839 -2.75 -26.28 4.83
C GLN A 839 -3.27 -26.62 6.24
N THR A 840 -4.59 -26.75 6.40
CA THR A 840 -5.29 -27.10 7.66
C THR A 840 -5.48 -28.61 7.86
N ARG A 841 -5.13 -29.43 6.85
CA ARG A 841 -5.35 -30.89 6.88
C ARG A 841 -4.09 -31.61 7.34
N GLU A 842 -4.16 -32.40 8.39
CA GLU A 842 -3.06 -33.21 8.91
C GLU A 842 -3.45 -34.69 8.98
N SER A 843 -2.56 -35.56 8.54
CA SER A 843 -2.75 -37.01 8.56
C SER A 843 -2.79 -37.53 10.01
N ALA A 844 -3.41 -38.69 10.20
CA ALA A 844 -3.13 -39.52 11.38
C ALA A 844 -1.62 -39.85 11.43
N ALA A 845 -1.13 -40.09 12.66
CA ALA A 845 0.27 -40.46 12.84
C ALA A 845 0.57 -41.82 12.19
N PHE A 846 1.58 -41.86 11.34
CA PHE A 846 2.17 -43.05 10.76
C PHE A 846 3.49 -43.34 11.47
N SER A 847 3.76 -44.59 11.83
CA SER A 847 4.97 -44.92 12.60
C SER A 847 6.12 -45.28 11.68
N ILE A 848 7.27 -44.65 11.91
CA ILE A 848 8.56 -45.04 11.27
C ILE A 848 9.60 -45.27 12.35
N THR A 849 10.62 -46.09 12.03
CA THR A 849 11.72 -46.35 12.95
C THR A 849 12.98 -45.59 12.51
N ILE A 850 13.59 -44.84 13.41
CA ILE A 850 14.82 -44.08 13.18
C ILE A 850 15.97 -44.74 13.94
N GLN A 851 17.09 -45.02 13.26
CA GLN A 851 18.33 -45.60 13.84
C GLN A 851 19.48 -44.59 13.82
#